data_da9101e08715aff8d70ba29e38c50ac8
#
_entry.id   da9101e08715aff8d70ba29e38c50ac8
#
_cell.length_a   1.000
_cell.length_b   1.000
_cell.length_c   1.000
_cell.angle_alpha   90.00
_cell.angle_beta   90.00
_cell.angle_gamma   90.00
#
_symmetry.space_group_name_H-M   'P 1'
#
loop_
_entity.id
_entity.type
_entity.pdbx_description
1 polymer ?
#
loop_
_entity_poly.entity_id
_entity_poly.type
_entity_poly.pdbx_seq_one_letter_code
_entity_poly.pdbx_strand_id
1 'polypeptide(L)'
;MSYSHFIARLVTRNRGLVWLAVGLLASLCFYVLVSRLTLDTEVLNLLPGKFQSVQGLKVYNNDFAQTRELTFALSCQPNDVDKLEEFAPVFAQRLREQPWNTRVLAGSPMESPEAVTDLQGLAIPLLLNLDPQAFAETVAILQPEKLQARLARLHQEIEAGSPRPEFELQLDPLGIITPALKPFAGNAALEQNQPLTSDDRTMRVFLAVTNQPTIGAFDCQALMEKVNAFRAHASEGWEGTGPLEVLVTGRSAYVAEISLSMRHDIIVTLFGSIFLVGGVFYVGFRRWLPLVGMGFSLLLCCLVALAAGLLIFGELNMVTIGMCAILVGLGVDFAILIFGRYQQARTEGRAHAPAVEEAVAKMGRAIFFGALTTAVGFMALLLAGSGGFTQLGVLIAIGILVAGLFMTSIFFLFTRESSHPPRNDWILYFVRRYVRRTLATPSLILWIAVPILLVLFTLALLPQLPLIFDASTRSMEPKKSAAGHALAEIMAKMPIRWEPVLGIVRAPNEEELHENWQKIAAHWRDLKQTGKIKYFSTPAALALSPRLMEANRGHLVSIDFAAARRALEEAIVSEGFSRDSFVAGFKLLDQLEAVRNGKMAIPDWRKALPVSSSWWFLVDRYFAADPLLTVGFVTTNEPVERQDQKEMLLRELPVQGVPMTLSGWSFTLTDLIPWSHHQLIMISTLMALFDASLLAVLYRDWRLWLIQIITLALSIGAMIATMKLGHIPLNLLNVLAFRLVLAIGVDYGIYVLLVWQRAREVEHDVAGVLKPVALAGLTAIAGFGSLGLANNPILSGLGITCAIGLAWSLFSTIFFTLPAAALAEPMSVETRKHLAGT
;
A
#
# COMPACT_ATOMS: atom_id res chain seq x y z
N MET A 1 13.70 -32.83 -37.96
CA MET A 1 14.88 -32.24 -37.27
C MET A 1 14.54 -32.11 -35.79
N SER A 2 15.37 -32.64 -34.91
CA SER A 2 15.15 -32.49 -33.44
C SER A 2 15.27 -31.01 -33.05
N TYR A 3 14.45 -30.52 -32.13
CA TYR A 3 14.52 -29.14 -31.60
C TYR A 3 15.96 -28.78 -31.19
N SER A 4 16.65 -29.67 -30.47
CA SER A 4 18.04 -29.50 -30.07
C SER A 4 18.99 -29.24 -31.22
N HIS A 5 18.83 -29.99 -32.34
CA HIS A 5 19.63 -29.82 -33.54
C HIS A 5 19.36 -28.48 -34.23
N PHE A 6 18.09 -28.04 -34.27
CA PHE A 6 17.70 -26.74 -34.80
C PHE A 6 18.34 -25.60 -34.00
N ILE A 7 18.24 -25.62 -32.68
CA ILE A 7 18.84 -24.59 -31.80
C ILE A 7 20.37 -24.58 -31.95
N ALA A 8 21.03 -25.75 -31.91
CA ALA A 8 22.48 -25.82 -32.06
C ALA A 8 22.93 -25.20 -33.40
N ARG A 9 22.24 -25.51 -34.50
CA ARG A 9 22.51 -24.92 -35.82
C ARG A 9 22.27 -23.42 -35.87
N LEU A 10 21.15 -22.95 -35.29
CA LEU A 10 20.79 -21.54 -35.24
C LEU A 10 21.85 -20.71 -34.50
N VAL A 11 22.27 -21.16 -33.32
CA VAL A 11 23.20 -20.44 -32.45
C VAL A 11 24.66 -20.55 -32.91
N THR A 12 25.06 -21.65 -33.61
CA THR A 12 26.46 -21.82 -34.02
C THR A 12 26.70 -21.32 -35.47
N ARG A 13 25.78 -21.57 -36.42
CA ARG A 13 25.93 -21.25 -37.84
C ARG A 13 25.30 -19.91 -38.22
N ASN A 14 24.14 -19.54 -37.63
CA ASN A 14 23.35 -18.36 -38.01
C ASN A 14 23.34 -17.28 -36.90
N ARG A 15 24.48 -17.05 -36.24
CA ARG A 15 24.61 -16.09 -35.11
C ARG A 15 24.11 -14.68 -35.47
N GLY A 16 24.44 -14.19 -36.70
CA GLY A 16 24.02 -12.85 -37.14
C GLY A 16 22.50 -12.68 -37.21
N LEU A 17 21.80 -13.70 -37.67
CA LEU A 17 20.33 -13.66 -37.74
C LEU A 17 19.69 -13.65 -36.34
N VAL A 18 20.27 -14.40 -35.37
CA VAL A 18 19.80 -14.40 -34.00
C VAL A 18 20.05 -13.02 -33.33
N TRP A 19 21.22 -12.40 -33.57
CA TRP A 19 21.50 -11.06 -33.06
C TRP A 19 20.56 -10.00 -33.63
N LEU A 20 20.25 -10.09 -34.92
CA LEU A 20 19.28 -9.21 -35.59
C LEU A 20 17.88 -9.37 -34.98
N ALA A 21 17.42 -10.60 -34.78
CA ALA A 21 16.12 -10.88 -34.16
C ALA A 21 16.05 -10.37 -32.70
N VAL A 22 17.12 -10.60 -31.94
CA VAL A 22 17.24 -10.09 -30.56
C VAL A 22 17.26 -8.55 -30.52
N GLY A 23 17.98 -7.92 -31.44
CA GLY A 23 18.03 -6.45 -31.55
C GLY A 23 16.67 -5.86 -31.90
N LEU A 24 15.96 -6.45 -32.86
CA LEU A 24 14.60 -6.02 -33.21
C LEU A 24 13.62 -6.20 -32.05
N LEU A 25 13.66 -7.33 -31.36
CA LEU A 25 12.82 -7.61 -30.21
C LEU A 25 13.11 -6.59 -29.08
N ALA A 26 14.37 -6.37 -28.74
CA ALA A 26 14.78 -5.41 -27.73
C ALA A 26 14.34 -3.98 -28.06
N SER A 27 14.51 -3.55 -29.33
CA SER A 27 14.07 -2.25 -29.80
C SER A 27 12.55 -2.06 -29.73
N LEU A 28 11.80 -3.09 -30.13
CA LEU A 28 10.34 -3.06 -30.03
C LEU A 28 9.86 -2.98 -28.58
N CYS A 29 10.41 -3.80 -27.70
CA CYS A 29 10.06 -3.77 -26.28
C CYS A 29 10.45 -2.43 -25.62
N PHE A 30 11.62 -1.89 -25.97
CA PHE A 30 12.08 -0.58 -25.48
C PHE A 30 11.17 0.54 -25.98
N TYR A 31 10.74 0.50 -27.25
CA TYR A 31 9.78 1.46 -27.78
C TYR A 31 8.46 1.43 -27.04
N VAL A 32 7.91 0.22 -26.75
CA VAL A 32 6.69 0.08 -25.95
C VAL A 32 6.86 0.66 -24.55
N LEU A 33 8.01 0.39 -23.92
CA LEU A 33 8.30 0.94 -22.59
C LEU A 33 8.32 2.47 -22.60
N VAL A 34 9.08 3.08 -23.51
CA VAL A 34 9.23 4.55 -23.56
C VAL A 34 7.93 5.25 -23.91
N SER A 35 7.12 4.64 -24.83
CA SER A 35 5.89 5.26 -25.31
C SER A 35 4.67 5.09 -24.39
N ARG A 36 4.66 4.06 -23.53
CA ARG A 36 3.47 3.67 -22.77
C ARG A 36 3.70 3.49 -21.26
N LEU A 37 4.90 3.79 -20.73
CA LEU A 37 5.15 3.56 -19.31
C LEU A 37 4.33 4.51 -18.45
N THR A 38 3.29 3.97 -17.86
CA THR A 38 2.50 4.59 -16.81
C THR A 38 2.61 3.73 -15.56
N LEU A 39 2.87 4.38 -14.41
CA LEU A 39 3.03 3.71 -13.14
C LEU A 39 1.82 4.01 -12.25
N ASP A 40 1.10 2.97 -11.87
CA ASP A 40 0.08 3.05 -10.84
C ASP A 40 0.74 2.98 -9.45
N THR A 41 0.69 4.08 -8.74
CA THR A 41 1.25 4.22 -7.38
C THR A 41 0.18 4.13 -6.28
N GLU A 42 -1.08 3.89 -6.66
CA GLU A 42 -2.18 3.82 -5.71
C GLU A 42 -2.16 2.47 -4.96
N VAL A 43 -1.86 2.52 -3.67
CA VAL A 43 -1.78 1.33 -2.80
C VAL A 43 -3.12 0.59 -2.74
N LEU A 44 -4.24 1.32 -2.82
CA LEU A 44 -5.58 0.72 -2.80
C LEU A 44 -5.87 -0.18 -4.01
N ASN A 45 -5.14 -0.01 -5.11
CA ASN A 45 -5.24 -0.89 -6.28
C ASN A 45 -4.58 -2.26 -6.06
N LEU A 46 -3.74 -2.38 -5.01
CA LEU A 46 -3.21 -3.66 -4.55
C LEU A 46 -4.26 -4.50 -3.81
N LEU A 47 -5.29 -3.85 -3.25
CA LEU A 47 -6.30 -4.50 -2.42
C LEU A 47 -7.41 -5.11 -3.27
N PRO A 48 -8.09 -6.15 -2.77
CA PRO A 48 -9.20 -6.77 -3.50
C PRO A 48 -10.37 -5.81 -3.66
N GLY A 49 -10.71 -5.47 -4.90
CA GLY A 49 -11.80 -4.53 -5.21
C GLY A 49 -13.21 -5.01 -4.87
N LYS A 50 -13.38 -6.27 -4.44
CA LYS A 50 -14.68 -6.84 -4.05
C LYS A 50 -15.20 -6.33 -2.70
N PHE A 51 -14.34 -5.78 -1.83
CA PHE A 51 -14.74 -5.28 -0.53
C PHE A 51 -15.33 -3.87 -0.65
N GLN A 52 -16.52 -3.68 -0.10
CA GLN A 52 -17.16 -2.34 -0.07
C GLN A 52 -16.31 -1.32 0.68
N SER A 53 -15.62 -1.75 1.73
CA SER A 53 -14.68 -0.90 2.48
C SER A 53 -13.54 -0.37 1.60
N VAL A 54 -12.97 -1.21 0.71
CA VAL A 54 -11.94 -0.82 -0.25
C VAL A 54 -12.52 0.14 -1.31
N GLN A 55 -13.71 -0.15 -1.82
CA GLN A 55 -14.38 0.72 -2.80
C GLN A 55 -14.68 2.11 -2.20
N GLY A 56 -15.18 2.12 -0.96
CA GLY A 56 -15.43 3.37 -0.23
C GLY A 56 -14.16 4.20 -0.02
N LEU A 57 -13.03 3.57 0.37
CA LEU A 57 -11.74 4.25 0.48
C LEU A 57 -11.25 4.81 -0.86
N LYS A 58 -11.45 4.09 -1.96
CA LYS A 58 -11.10 4.59 -3.30
C LYS A 58 -11.91 5.82 -3.66
N VAL A 59 -13.23 5.78 -3.44
CA VAL A 59 -14.10 6.94 -3.66
C VAL A 59 -13.64 8.12 -2.79
N TYR A 60 -13.39 7.88 -1.50
CA TYR A 60 -12.92 8.93 -0.59
C TYR A 60 -11.59 9.54 -1.05
N ASN A 61 -10.61 8.71 -1.41
CA ASN A 61 -9.30 9.20 -1.83
C ASN A 61 -9.30 9.92 -3.18
N ASN A 62 -10.21 9.57 -4.09
CA ASN A 62 -10.21 10.13 -5.44
C ASN A 62 -11.09 11.36 -5.56
N ASP A 63 -12.23 11.38 -4.86
CA ASP A 63 -13.27 12.37 -5.10
C ASP A 63 -13.26 13.52 -4.06
N PHE A 64 -12.67 13.30 -2.86
CA PHE A 64 -12.67 14.30 -1.80
C PHE A 64 -11.36 15.11 -1.74
N ALA A 65 -11.48 16.42 -1.52
CA ALA A 65 -10.37 17.35 -1.57
C ALA A 65 -9.34 17.20 -0.44
N GLN A 66 -9.68 16.52 0.67
CA GLN A 66 -8.75 16.23 1.77
C GLN A 66 -7.50 15.47 1.30
N THR A 67 -7.57 14.78 0.18
CA THR A 67 -6.40 14.10 -0.41
C THR A 67 -5.34 15.07 -0.93
N ARG A 68 -5.67 16.36 -1.06
CA ARG A 68 -4.76 17.45 -1.45
C ARG A 68 -4.22 18.23 -0.26
N GLU A 69 -4.59 17.83 0.96
CA GLU A 69 -4.11 18.49 2.17
C GLU A 69 -2.72 17.97 2.56
N LEU A 70 -1.85 18.93 2.90
CA LEU A 70 -0.62 18.71 3.63
C LEU A 70 -0.81 19.19 5.05
N THR A 71 -0.43 18.37 6.00
CA THR A 71 -0.42 18.70 7.41
C THR A 71 1.00 19.07 7.82
N PHE A 72 1.17 20.31 8.27
CA PHE A 72 2.40 20.77 8.91
C PHE A 72 2.21 20.80 10.41
N ALA A 73 3.24 20.41 11.16
CA ALA A 73 3.23 20.58 12.60
C ALA A 73 4.57 21.20 13.03
N LEU A 74 4.48 22.23 13.87
CA LEU A 74 5.61 22.79 14.59
C LEU A 74 5.66 22.15 15.96
N SER A 75 6.79 21.58 16.34
CA SER A 75 7.00 20.97 17.66
C SER A 75 8.19 21.62 18.34
N CYS A 76 8.02 22.03 19.59
CA CYS A 76 9.05 22.67 20.42
C CYS A 76 9.21 21.94 21.76
N GLN A 77 10.23 22.37 22.52
CA GLN A 77 10.42 21.93 23.90
C GLN A 77 9.38 22.61 24.84
N PRO A 78 9.03 21.99 26.00
CA PRO A 78 8.06 22.54 26.92
C PRO A 78 8.38 23.97 27.43
N ASN A 79 9.65 24.36 27.44
CA ASN A 79 10.08 25.68 27.86
C ASN A 79 9.89 26.78 26.84
N ASP A 80 9.59 26.41 25.57
CA ASP A 80 9.50 27.34 24.45
C ASP A 80 8.06 27.53 23.94
N VAL A 81 7.07 27.13 24.71
CA VAL A 81 5.63 27.17 24.32
C VAL A 81 5.18 28.58 23.96
N ASP A 82 5.53 29.58 24.77
CA ASP A 82 5.15 30.98 24.51
C ASP A 82 5.79 31.51 23.21
N LYS A 83 7.02 31.07 22.93
CA LYS A 83 7.70 31.38 21.67
C LYS A 83 7.07 30.70 20.46
N LEU A 84 6.52 29.50 20.66
CA LEU A 84 5.77 28.81 19.60
C LEU A 84 4.48 29.56 19.27
N GLU A 85 3.77 30.08 20.26
CA GLU A 85 2.56 30.88 20.05
C GLU A 85 2.85 32.19 19.31
N GLU A 86 3.97 32.87 19.63
CA GLU A 86 4.45 34.08 18.93
C GLU A 86 4.88 33.75 17.46
N PHE A 87 5.51 32.61 17.24
CA PHE A 87 6.05 32.24 15.93
C PHE A 87 5.00 31.65 14.99
N ALA A 88 3.97 30.98 15.52
CA ALA A 88 2.94 30.28 14.73
C ALA A 88 2.24 31.17 13.69
N PRO A 89 1.83 32.44 13.99
CA PRO A 89 1.26 33.33 12.97
C PRO A 89 2.24 33.70 11.87
N VAL A 90 3.52 33.88 12.19
CA VAL A 90 4.59 34.18 11.21
C VAL A 90 4.79 33.00 10.26
N PHE A 91 4.83 31.78 10.82
CA PHE A 91 4.90 30.58 10.00
C PHE A 91 3.69 30.42 9.09
N ALA A 92 2.47 30.63 9.62
CA ALA A 92 1.22 30.58 8.86
C ALA A 92 1.22 31.57 7.69
N GLN A 93 1.70 32.79 7.90
CA GLN A 93 1.81 33.81 6.87
C GLN A 93 2.77 33.37 5.76
N ARG A 94 3.98 32.92 6.12
CA ARG A 94 4.98 32.41 5.16
C ARG A 94 4.43 31.22 4.36
N LEU A 95 3.65 30.35 5.02
CA LEU A 95 3.04 29.22 4.36
C LEU A 95 1.96 29.66 3.37
N ARG A 96 1.14 30.72 3.69
CA ARG A 96 0.15 31.31 2.77
C ARG A 96 0.79 31.96 1.55
N GLU A 97 1.96 32.54 1.69
CA GLU A 97 2.71 33.21 0.60
C GLU A 97 3.31 32.23 -0.43
N GLN A 98 3.28 30.92 -0.11
CA GLN A 98 3.82 29.92 -1.03
C GLN A 98 2.94 29.74 -2.26
N PRO A 99 3.50 29.80 -3.49
CA PRO A 99 2.73 29.76 -4.73
C PRO A 99 2.06 28.41 -5.01
N TRP A 100 2.44 27.35 -4.27
CA TRP A 100 1.84 26.03 -4.38
C TRP A 100 0.66 25.80 -3.43
N ASN A 101 0.36 26.78 -2.56
CA ASN A 101 -0.79 26.73 -1.66
C ASN A 101 -1.99 27.51 -2.24
N THR A 102 -3.18 26.99 -1.98
CA THR A 102 -4.42 27.71 -2.21
C THR A 102 -4.97 28.28 -0.91
N ARG A 103 -4.88 27.52 0.17
CA ARG A 103 -5.48 27.83 1.48
C ARG A 103 -4.65 27.26 2.60
N VAL A 104 -4.57 27.99 3.72
CA VAL A 104 -3.89 27.53 4.95
C VAL A 104 -4.80 27.78 6.15
N LEU A 105 -5.10 26.70 6.89
CA LEU A 105 -5.78 26.75 8.17
C LEU A 105 -4.75 26.67 9.29
N ALA A 106 -4.65 27.73 10.08
CA ALA A 106 -3.69 27.87 11.17
C ALA A 106 -4.30 27.80 12.58
N GLY A 107 -5.64 27.77 12.66
CA GLY A 107 -6.42 27.76 13.89
C GLY A 107 -7.89 27.52 13.58
N SER A 108 -8.78 27.87 14.51
CA SER A 108 -10.22 27.83 14.23
C SER A 108 -10.55 28.74 13.03
N PRO A 109 -11.35 28.32 12.06
CA PRO A 109 -11.84 29.22 11.02
C PRO A 109 -12.49 30.48 11.57
N MET A 110 -12.96 30.42 12.79
CA MET A 110 -13.66 31.52 13.48
C MET A 110 -12.73 32.59 14.07
N GLU A 111 -11.42 32.37 14.12
CA GLU A 111 -10.46 33.30 14.70
C GLU A 111 -9.97 34.37 13.70
N SER A 112 -10.19 34.21 12.40
CA SER A 112 -9.77 35.18 11.40
C SER A 112 -10.87 36.21 11.07
N PRO A 113 -10.59 37.53 11.02
CA PRO A 113 -11.57 38.55 10.61
C PRO A 113 -12.16 38.32 9.22
N GLU A 114 -11.33 37.71 8.30
CA GLU A 114 -11.74 37.38 6.95
C GLU A 114 -12.78 36.26 6.95
N ALA A 115 -12.61 35.25 7.79
CA ALA A 115 -13.56 34.15 7.92
C ALA A 115 -14.90 34.59 8.47
N VAL A 116 -14.93 35.61 9.36
CA VAL A 116 -16.18 36.25 9.82
C VAL A 116 -16.92 36.88 8.63
N THR A 117 -16.19 37.59 7.76
CA THR A 117 -16.79 38.23 6.58
C THR A 117 -17.29 37.18 5.58
N ASP A 118 -16.54 36.12 5.37
CA ASP A 118 -16.91 35.02 4.48
C ASP A 118 -18.15 34.26 4.96
N LEU A 119 -18.32 34.12 6.29
CA LEU A 119 -19.48 33.44 6.87
C LEU A 119 -20.78 34.23 6.63
N GLN A 120 -20.70 35.55 6.45
CA GLN A 120 -21.86 36.33 6.09
C GLN A 120 -22.48 35.86 4.76
N GLY A 121 -21.68 35.36 3.83
CA GLY A 121 -22.15 34.74 2.58
C GLY A 121 -22.92 33.42 2.81
N LEU A 122 -22.60 32.69 3.89
CA LEU A 122 -23.27 31.46 4.26
C LEU A 122 -24.49 31.67 5.17
N ALA A 123 -24.60 32.82 5.83
CA ALA A 123 -25.60 33.06 6.86
C ALA A 123 -27.03 32.83 6.36
N ILE A 124 -27.35 33.40 5.20
CA ILE A 124 -28.72 33.32 4.62
C ILE A 124 -29.10 31.87 4.24
N PRO A 125 -28.34 31.14 3.42
CA PRO A 125 -28.70 29.76 3.09
C PRO A 125 -28.74 28.85 4.33
N LEU A 126 -27.83 28.99 5.29
CA LEU A 126 -27.87 28.19 6.50
C LEU A 126 -29.07 28.49 7.39
N LEU A 127 -29.41 29.78 7.54
CA LEU A 127 -30.57 30.19 8.31
C LEU A 127 -31.88 29.68 7.68
N LEU A 128 -32.03 29.85 6.35
CA LEU A 128 -33.19 29.34 5.62
C LEU A 128 -33.29 27.81 5.58
N ASN A 129 -32.22 27.11 5.86
CA ASN A 129 -32.19 25.65 5.90
C ASN A 129 -32.51 25.07 7.30
N LEU A 130 -32.83 25.91 8.28
CA LEU A 130 -33.28 25.45 9.59
C LEU A 130 -34.62 24.75 9.49
N ASP A 131 -34.88 23.81 10.39
CA ASP A 131 -36.23 23.28 10.59
C ASP A 131 -37.26 24.40 10.74
N PRO A 132 -38.49 24.30 10.19
CA PRO A 132 -39.48 25.35 10.19
C PRO A 132 -39.79 25.92 11.57
N GLN A 133 -39.82 25.06 12.60
CA GLN A 133 -40.05 25.50 13.96
C GLN A 133 -38.85 26.29 14.51
N ALA A 134 -37.64 25.75 14.34
CA ALA A 134 -36.39 26.40 14.73
C ALA A 134 -36.20 27.74 13.97
N PHE A 135 -36.54 27.76 12.68
CA PHE A 135 -36.51 28.98 11.88
C PHE A 135 -37.48 30.03 12.43
N ALA A 136 -38.75 29.65 12.67
CA ALA A 136 -39.76 30.52 13.21
C ALA A 136 -39.39 31.10 14.59
N GLU A 137 -38.82 30.28 15.47
CA GLU A 137 -38.31 30.70 16.79
C GLU A 137 -37.15 31.69 16.64
N THR A 138 -36.23 31.43 15.69
CA THR A 138 -35.05 32.26 15.44
C THR A 138 -35.45 33.65 14.87
N VAL A 139 -36.30 33.68 13.83
CA VAL A 139 -36.69 34.95 13.24
C VAL A 139 -37.69 35.76 14.11
N ALA A 140 -38.36 35.10 15.04
CA ALA A 140 -39.20 35.77 16.03
C ALA A 140 -38.42 36.77 16.92
N ILE A 141 -37.09 36.62 17.01
CA ILE A 141 -36.20 37.59 17.69
C ILE A 141 -36.32 38.99 17.03
N LEU A 142 -36.66 39.07 15.75
CA LEU A 142 -36.82 40.31 15.00
C LEU A 142 -38.09 41.08 15.39
N GLN A 143 -38.96 40.52 16.22
CA GLN A 143 -40.09 41.27 16.81
C GLN A 143 -39.56 42.38 17.74
N PRO A 144 -40.13 43.62 17.69
CA PRO A 144 -39.59 44.77 18.45
C PRO A 144 -39.32 44.50 19.92
N GLU A 145 -40.29 43.90 20.62
CA GLU A 145 -40.18 43.58 22.04
C GLU A 145 -39.09 42.58 22.36
N LYS A 146 -38.93 41.53 21.52
CA LYS A 146 -37.91 40.51 21.69
C LYS A 146 -36.51 41.02 21.37
N LEU A 147 -36.41 41.91 20.42
CA LEU A 147 -35.15 42.53 19.99
C LEU A 147 -34.57 43.40 21.12
N GLN A 148 -35.42 44.23 21.74
CA GLN A 148 -35.05 45.01 22.93
C GLN A 148 -34.61 44.11 24.08
N ALA A 149 -35.38 43.07 24.41
CA ALA A 149 -35.04 42.10 25.45
C ALA A 149 -33.74 41.37 25.15
N ARG A 150 -33.44 41.11 23.87
CA ARG A 150 -32.19 40.48 23.45
C ARG A 150 -30.99 41.38 23.67
N LEU A 151 -31.05 42.63 23.32
CA LEU A 151 -29.96 43.58 23.51
C LEU A 151 -29.72 43.85 25.02
N ALA A 152 -30.78 43.97 25.82
CA ALA A 152 -30.66 44.11 27.24
C ALA A 152 -29.97 42.91 27.89
N ARG A 153 -30.30 41.69 27.46
CA ARG A 153 -29.56 40.47 27.89
C ARG A 153 -28.10 40.47 27.46
N LEU A 154 -27.83 40.89 26.23
CA LEU A 154 -26.46 41.00 25.71
C LEU A 154 -25.65 41.97 26.54
N HIS A 155 -26.21 43.11 26.92
CA HIS A 155 -25.59 44.08 27.81
C HIS A 155 -25.23 43.42 29.15
N GLN A 156 -26.17 42.74 29.79
CA GLN A 156 -25.97 42.05 31.08
C GLN A 156 -24.90 40.95 30.97
N GLU A 157 -24.88 40.19 29.87
CA GLU A 157 -23.88 39.15 29.65
C GLU A 157 -22.47 39.74 29.52
N ILE A 158 -22.33 40.91 28.85
CA ILE A 158 -21.05 41.60 28.71
C ILE A 158 -20.60 42.15 30.07
N GLU A 159 -21.51 42.81 30.83
CA GLU A 159 -21.21 43.33 32.15
C GLU A 159 -20.83 42.21 33.16
N ALA A 160 -21.45 41.04 33.05
CA ALA A 160 -21.13 39.88 33.88
C ALA A 160 -19.80 39.19 33.49
N GLY A 161 -19.09 39.72 32.48
CA GLY A 161 -17.80 39.13 32.02
C GLY A 161 -17.95 37.74 31.44
N SER A 162 -19.14 37.40 30.91
CA SER A 162 -19.36 36.11 30.29
C SER A 162 -18.42 35.96 29.06
N PRO A 163 -17.64 34.92 29.00
CA PRO A 163 -16.70 34.70 27.88
C PRO A 163 -17.44 34.32 26.62
N ARG A 164 -18.00 35.30 25.93
CA ARG A 164 -18.43 35.10 24.54
C ARG A 164 -17.24 35.32 23.64
N PRO A 165 -17.05 34.44 22.66
CA PRO A 165 -16.06 34.70 21.64
C PRO A 165 -16.36 36.04 20.95
N GLU A 166 -15.36 36.89 20.82
CA GLU A 166 -15.44 38.17 20.12
C GLU A 166 -16.07 38.03 18.73
N PHE A 167 -15.84 36.89 18.13
CA PHE A 167 -16.45 36.40 16.89
C PHE A 167 -18.01 36.42 16.93
N GLU A 168 -18.64 35.88 18.00
CA GLU A 168 -20.11 35.85 18.10
C GLU A 168 -20.69 37.26 18.12
N LEU A 169 -20.01 38.18 18.76
CA LEU A 169 -20.42 39.55 18.85
C LEU A 169 -20.29 40.28 17.52
N GLN A 170 -19.22 40.03 16.77
CA GLN A 170 -18.99 40.68 15.48
C GLN A 170 -19.87 40.12 14.35
N LEU A 171 -20.13 38.79 14.34
CA LEU A 171 -20.89 38.12 13.31
C LEU A 171 -22.38 38.13 13.55
N ASP A 172 -22.80 37.84 14.78
CA ASP A 172 -24.19 37.58 15.17
C ASP A 172 -24.59 38.27 16.45
N PRO A 173 -24.50 39.60 16.49
CA PRO A 173 -24.88 40.37 17.70
C PRO A 173 -26.35 40.13 18.11
N LEU A 174 -27.18 39.73 17.16
CA LEU A 174 -28.60 39.45 17.39
C LEU A 174 -28.85 37.98 17.83
N GLY A 175 -27.93 37.09 17.64
CA GLY A 175 -28.10 35.68 17.92
C GLY A 175 -28.97 34.91 16.93
N ILE A 176 -29.10 35.44 15.69
CA ILE A 176 -29.94 34.83 14.64
C ILE A 176 -29.22 33.77 13.83
N ILE A 177 -27.90 33.94 13.62
CA ILE A 177 -27.08 32.98 12.84
C ILE A 177 -26.62 31.81 13.73
N THR A 178 -26.38 32.05 15.02
CA THR A 178 -25.90 31.06 15.99
C THR A 178 -26.69 29.76 15.99
N PRO A 179 -28.04 29.71 15.94
CA PRO A 179 -28.79 28.46 15.86
C PRO A 179 -28.48 27.65 14.62
N ALA A 180 -28.21 28.27 13.48
CA ALA A 180 -27.84 27.61 12.23
C ALA A 180 -26.39 27.03 12.29
N LEU A 181 -25.55 27.58 13.18
CA LEU A 181 -24.17 27.10 13.39
C LEU A 181 -24.06 26.04 14.48
N LYS A 182 -25.07 25.89 15.36
CA LYS A 182 -25.06 24.87 16.43
C LYS A 182 -24.75 23.42 15.95
N PRO A 183 -25.25 22.95 14.81
CA PRO A 183 -24.93 21.62 14.31
C PRO A 183 -23.43 21.43 14.00
N PHE A 184 -22.69 22.51 13.78
CA PHE A 184 -21.23 22.47 13.58
C PHE A 184 -20.46 22.47 14.90
N ALA A 185 -21.05 22.99 15.97
CA ALA A 185 -20.41 23.03 17.30
C ALA A 185 -20.23 21.64 17.94
N GLY A 186 -20.93 20.60 17.44
CA GLY A 186 -20.70 19.20 17.84
C GLY A 186 -19.49 18.54 17.19
N ASN A 187 -18.80 19.22 16.27
CA ASN A 187 -17.55 18.74 15.71
C ASN A 187 -16.40 18.99 16.69
N ALA A 188 -15.68 17.94 17.08
CA ALA A 188 -14.58 18.03 18.03
C ALA A 188 -13.52 19.09 17.65
N ALA A 189 -13.40 19.44 16.36
CA ALA A 189 -12.54 20.51 15.85
C ALA A 189 -13.09 21.92 16.06
N LEU A 190 -14.40 22.08 16.33
CA LEU A 190 -15.07 23.37 16.55
C LEU A 190 -15.56 23.52 18.00
N GLU A 191 -15.81 22.42 18.75
CA GLU A 191 -16.13 22.43 20.18
C GLU A 191 -14.94 22.84 21.06
N GLN A 192 -13.73 22.54 20.60
CA GLN A 192 -12.54 23.06 21.24
C GLN A 192 -12.24 24.41 20.57
N ASN A 193 -12.55 25.49 21.24
CA ASN A 193 -12.03 26.85 20.96
C ASN A 193 -10.48 26.88 21.06
N GLN A 194 -9.85 25.72 20.95
CA GLN A 194 -8.41 25.61 20.95
C GLN A 194 -7.93 25.60 19.50
N PRO A 195 -6.92 26.39 19.19
CA PRO A 195 -6.18 26.27 17.94
C PRO A 195 -5.78 24.81 17.76
N LEU A 196 -5.43 24.39 16.53
CA LEU A 196 -4.88 23.07 16.22
C LEU A 196 -3.56 22.85 17.00
N THR A 197 -3.67 22.72 18.32
CA THR A 197 -2.58 22.73 19.31
C THR A 197 -2.73 21.49 20.20
N SER A 198 -1.62 20.90 20.59
CA SER A 198 -1.61 19.78 21.55
C SER A 198 -2.06 20.24 22.96
N ASP A 199 -2.52 19.28 23.78
CA ASP A 199 -2.97 19.56 25.15
C ASP A 199 -1.87 20.21 26.01
N ASP A 200 -0.61 19.86 25.76
CA ASP A 200 0.59 20.40 26.42
C ASP A 200 1.13 21.68 25.73
N ARG A 201 0.46 22.18 24.67
CA ARG A 201 0.84 23.32 23.84
C ARG A 201 2.22 23.23 23.18
N THR A 202 2.89 22.09 23.25
CA THR A 202 4.23 21.91 22.63
C THR A 202 4.18 21.69 21.12
N MET A 203 2.98 21.49 20.56
CA MET A 203 2.79 21.26 19.13
C MET A 203 1.67 22.12 18.58
N ARG A 204 1.91 22.75 17.42
CA ARG A 204 0.92 23.50 16.63
C ARG A 204 0.78 22.92 15.23
N VAL A 205 -0.44 22.63 14.81
CA VAL A 205 -0.75 22.00 13.52
C VAL A 205 -1.32 23.01 12.56
N PHE A 206 -0.94 22.89 11.27
CA PHE A 206 -1.43 23.72 10.17
C PHE A 206 -1.86 22.79 9.05
N LEU A 207 -3.01 23.07 8.43
CA LEU A 207 -3.49 22.37 7.27
C LEU A 207 -3.32 23.26 6.04
N ALA A 208 -2.67 22.75 5.00
CA ALA A 208 -2.44 23.50 3.75
C ALA A 208 -3.03 22.72 2.58
N VAL A 209 -3.94 23.35 1.83
CA VAL A 209 -4.50 22.78 0.60
C VAL A 209 -3.67 23.24 -0.59
N THR A 210 -3.19 22.27 -1.37
CA THR A 210 -2.33 22.57 -2.52
C THR A 210 -3.14 22.85 -3.78
N ASN A 211 -2.62 23.74 -4.65
CA ASN A 211 -3.20 24.06 -5.95
C ASN A 211 -2.75 23.11 -7.08
N GLN A 212 -1.84 22.18 -6.78
CA GLN A 212 -1.33 21.24 -7.78
C GLN A 212 -2.13 19.95 -7.78
N PRO A 213 -2.37 19.35 -8.94
CA PRO A 213 -2.95 18.00 -9.00
C PRO A 213 -1.96 17.02 -8.36
N THR A 214 -2.38 16.35 -7.29
CA THR A 214 -1.57 15.36 -6.56
C THR A 214 -2.00 13.95 -6.93
N ILE A 215 -2.25 13.70 -8.21
CA ILE A 215 -2.80 12.44 -8.71
C ILE A 215 -1.68 11.43 -8.93
N GLY A 216 -0.51 11.87 -9.39
CA GLY A 216 0.62 11.01 -9.74
C GLY A 216 1.82 11.12 -8.80
N ALA A 217 2.67 10.09 -8.79
CA ALA A 217 3.89 10.06 -8.00
C ALA A 217 4.86 11.19 -8.36
N PHE A 218 4.98 11.53 -9.64
CA PHE A 218 5.85 12.61 -10.10
C PHE A 218 5.36 13.98 -9.66
N ASP A 219 4.03 14.21 -9.67
CA ASP A 219 3.42 15.45 -9.21
C ASP A 219 3.65 15.62 -7.70
N CYS A 220 3.47 14.55 -6.94
CA CYS A 220 3.75 14.54 -5.50
C CYS A 220 5.25 14.79 -5.21
N GLN A 221 6.17 14.21 -5.99
CA GLN A 221 7.60 14.48 -5.84
C GLN A 221 7.94 15.94 -6.11
N ALA A 222 7.43 16.50 -7.22
CA ALA A 222 7.66 17.90 -7.58
C ALA A 222 7.07 18.87 -6.54
N LEU A 223 5.93 18.54 -5.94
CA LEU A 223 5.35 19.28 -4.83
C LEU A 223 6.25 19.20 -3.59
N MET A 224 6.67 17.99 -3.21
CA MET A 224 7.48 17.78 -2.01
C MET A 224 8.90 18.38 -2.12
N GLU A 225 9.47 18.53 -3.32
CA GLU A 225 10.70 19.29 -3.52
C GLU A 225 10.49 20.76 -3.11
N LYS A 226 9.39 21.39 -3.51
CA LYS A 226 9.03 22.77 -3.12
C LYS A 226 8.77 22.89 -1.61
N VAL A 227 8.04 21.89 -1.05
CA VAL A 227 7.75 21.83 0.39
C VAL A 227 9.03 21.67 1.20
N ASN A 228 9.96 20.83 0.77
CA ASN A 228 11.26 20.65 1.44
C ASN A 228 12.14 21.89 1.33
N ALA A 229 12.10 22.60 0.21
CA ALA A 229 12.78 23.88 0.06
C ALA A 229 12.20 24.92 1.04
N PHE A 230 10.88 25.01 1.17
CA PHE A 230 10.24 25.85 2.18
C PHE A 230 10.62 25.42 3.60
N ARG A 231 10.58 24.12 3.91
CA ARG A 231 10.92 23.56 5.22
C ARG A 231 12.33 23.89 5.66
N ALA A 232 13.31 23.95 4.72
CA ALA A 232 14.69 24.28 5.02
C ALA A 232 14.87 25.70 5.62
N HIS A 233 13.96 26.62 5.28
CA HIS A 233 13.96 28.02 5.75
C HIS A 233 12.79 28.30 6.72
N ALA A 234 11.98 27.31 7.04
CA ALA A 234 10.74 27.48 7.80
C ALA A 234 10.98 27.89 9.26
N SER A 235 12.13 27.53 9.84
CA SER A 235 12.54 27.89 11.20
C SER A 235 13.30 29.22 11.31
N GLU A 236 13.50 29.96 10.20
CA GLU A 236 14.13 31.27 10.27
C GLU A 236 13.34 32.23 11.16
N GLY A 237 14.05 32.93 12.04
CA GLY A 237 13.41 33.83 13.03
C GLY A 237 12.80 33.09 14.23
N TRP A 238 13.09 31.81 14.42
CA TRP A 238 12.77 31.11 15.67
C TRP A 238 13.68 31.58 16.79
N GLU A 239 13.07 32.04 17.91
CA GLU A 239 13.80 32.61 19.05
C GLU A 239 13.74 31.71 20.30
N GLY A 240 13.30 30.45 20.16
CA GLY A 240 13.27 29.49 21.24
C GLY A 240 14.66 29.01 21.66
N THR A 241 14.77 28.47 22.88
CA THR A 241 16.02 27.93 23.44
C THR A 241 16.39 26.58 22.85
N GLY A 242 15.40 25.81 22.39
CA GLY A 242 15.57 24.52 21.73
C GLY A 242 15.30 24.57 20.23
N PRO A 243 15.64 23.49 19.50
CA PRO A 243 15.35 23.40 18.08
C PRO A 243 13.83 23.35 17.83
N LEU A 244 13.36 24.08 16.81
CA LEU A 244 12.02 23.94 16.31
C LEU A 244 11.99 22.82 15.27
N GLU A 245 11.18 21.80 15.52
CA GLU A 245 10.97 20.71 14.57
C GLU A 245 9.77 21.02 13.68
N VAL A 246 10.00 21.03 12.35
CA VAL A 246 8.97 21.24 11.35
C VAL A 246 8.62 19.89 10.73
N LEU A 247 7.50 19.33 11.13
CA LEU A 247 6.97 18.05 10.67
C LEU A 247 6.01 18.26 9.49
N VAL A 248 6.05 17.36 8.50
CA VAL A 248 5.14 17.42 7.35
C VAL A 248 4.61 16.03 7.06
N THR A 249 3.29 15.91 6.93
CA THR A 249 2.60 14.67 6.57
C THR A 249 1.43 14.95 5.64
N GLY A 250 0.80 13.90 5.13
CA GLY A 250 -0.31 13.96 4.20
C GLY A 250 -0.07 13.04 3.00
N ARG A 251 -1.14 12.78 2.23
CA ARG A 251 -1.07 11.81 1.11
C ARG A 251 0.08 12.12 0.15
N SER A 252 0.26 13.38 -0.24
CA SER A 252 1.32 13.76 -1.19
C SER A 252 2.72 13.50 -0.65
N ALA A 253 2.93 13.70 0.66
CA ALA A 253 4.19 13.39 1.32
C ALA A 253 4.48 11.88 1.31
N TYR A 254 3.48 11.07 1.68
CA TYR A 254 3.59 9.61 1.63
C TYR A 254 3.85 9.08 0.22
N VAL A 255 3.07 9.54 -0.77
CA VAL A 255 3.23 9.08 -2.16
C VAL A 255 4.61 9.44 -2.71
N ALA A 256 5.10 10.64 -2.42
CA ALA A 256 6.45 11.06 -2.83
C ALA A 256 7.54 10.19 -2.17
N GLU A 257 7.46 9.96 -0.85
CA GLU A 257 8.44 9.13 -0.13
C GLU A 257 8.41 7.67 -0.60
N ILE A 258 7.22 7.08 -0.74
CA ILE A 258 7.07 5.72 -1.23
C ILE A 258 7.68 5.62 -2.63
N SER A 259 7.38 6.56 -3.52
CA SER A 259 7.90 6.56 -4.89
C SER A 259 9.42 6.70 -4.97
N LEU A 260 10.02 7.58 -4.15
CA LEU A 260 11.47 7.74 -4.06
C LEU A 260 12.15 6.49 -3.46
N SER A 261 11.57 5.94 -2.38
CA SER A 261 12.04 4.71 -1.75
C SER A 261 12.02 3.55 -2.74
N MET A 262 10.96 3.42 -3.52
CA MET A 262 10.86 2.33 -4.50
C MET A 262 11.84 2.45 -5.64
N ARG A 263 12.07 3.66 -6.15
CA ARG A 263 13.14 3.86 -7.15
C ARG A 263 14.49 3.41 -6.61
N HIS A 264 14.78 3.74 -5.37
CA HIS A 264 15.99 3.28 -4.68
C HIS A 264 16.00 1.77 -4.51
N ASP A 265 14.88 1.19 -4.04
CA ASP A 265 14.75 -0.25 -3.79
C ASP A 265 14.90 -1.07 -5.07
N ILE A 266 14.33 -0.60 -6.20
CA ILE A 266 14.50 -1.25 -7.50
C ILE A 266 16.00 -1.31 -7.87
N ILE A 267 16.71 -0.18 -7.75
CA ILE A 267 18.13 -0.12 -8.08
C ILE A 267 18.93 -1.05 -7.16
N VAL A 268 18.76 -0.93 -5.85
CA VAL A 268 19.52 -1.72 -4.87
C VAL A 268 19.24 -3.22 -4.99
N THR A 269 17.97 -3.60 -5.14
CA THR A 269 17.60 -5.03 -5.23
C THR A 269 18.00 -5.63 -6.56
N LEU A 270 17.85 -4.91 -7.68
CA LEU A 270 18.24 -5.40 -8.99
C LEU A 270 19.76 -5.56 -9.10
N PHE A 271 20.52 -4.53 -8.75
CA PHE A 271 21.99 -4.60 -8.77
C PHE A 271 22.52 -5.57 -7.69
N GLY A 272 21.91 -5.59 -6.51
CA GLY A 272 22.20 -6.57 -5.46
C GLY A 272 21.96 -7.99 -5.93
N SER A 273 20.84 -8.26 -6.60
CA SER A 273 20.54 -9.56 -7.19
C SER A 273 21.57 -9.93 -8.26
N ILE A 274 21.85 -9.06 -9.22
CA ILE A 274 22.82 -9.31 -10.29
C ILE A 274 24.21 -9.60 -9.72
N PHE A 275 24.64 -8.84 -8.70
CA PHE A 275 25.94 -9.02 -8.07
C PHE A 275 26.04 -10.34 -7.29
N LEU A 276 25.05 -10.63 -6.42
CA LEU A 276 25.04 -11.84 -5.60
C LEU A 276 24.90 -13.09 -6.47
N VAL A 277 23.92 -13.09 -7.36
CA VAL A 277 23.66 -14.21 -8.28
C VAL A 277 24.83 -14.41 -9.25
N GLY A 278 25.35 -13.31 -9.81
CA GLY A 278 26.53 -13.34 -10.67
C GLY A 278 27.76 -13.86 -9.95
N GLY A 279 27.95 -13.46 -8.68
CA GLY A 279 29.02 -13.95 -7.82
C GLY A 279 28.97 -15.46 -7.61
N VAL A 280 27.80 -16.00 -7.24
CA VAL A 280 27.58 -17.45 -7.09
C VAL A 280 27.85 -18.18 -8.41
N PHE A 281 27.33 -17.69 -9.53
CA PHE A 281 27.58 -18.26 -10.86
C PHE A 281 29.07 -18.24 -11.22
N TYR A 282 29.76 -17.10 -10.97
CA TYR A 282 31.17 -16.98 -11.25
C TYR A 282 32.03 -17.93 -10.40
N VAL A 283 31.75 -18.04 -9.11
CA VAL A 283 32.43 -19.00 -8.19
C VAL A 283 32.18 -20.44 -8.65
N GLY A 284 30.96 -20.77 -9.08
CA GLY A 284 30.57 -22.08 -9.54
C GLY A 284 31.25 -22.54 -10.83
N PHE A 285 31.40 -21.61 -11.80
CA PHE A 285 31.86 -21.96 -13.14
C PHE A 285 33.17 -21.26 -13.55
N ARG A 286 33.58 -20.21 -12.87
CA ARG A 286 34.81 -19.42 -13.12
C ARG A 286 34.95 -18.93 -14.59
N ARG A 287 33.84 -18.60 -15.22
CA ARG A 287 33.77 -18.14 -16.61
C ARG A 287 32.96 -16.85 -16.68
N TRP A 288 33.60 -15.75 -17.14
CA TRP A 288 32.93 -14.44 -17.20
C TRP A 288 32.01 -14.27 -18.41
N LEU A 289 32.35 -14.88 -19.57
CA LEU A 289 31.57 -14.70 -20.81
C LEU A 289 30.16 -15.34 -20.71
N PRO A 290 29.97 -16.57 -20.19
CA PRO A 290 28.66 -17.13 -19.91
C PRO A 290 27.90 -16.31 -18.85
N LEU A 291 28.61 -15.71 -17.88
CA LEU A 291 28.00 -14.80 -16.89
C LEU A 291 27.36 -13.58 -17.57
N VAL A 292 28.07 -12.93 -18.50
CA VAL A 292 27.53 -11.82 -19.30
C VAL A 292 26.36 -12.28 -20.14
N GLY A 293 26.44 -13.46 -20.76
CA GLY A 293 25.34 -14.05 -21.54
C GLY A 293 24.09 -14.30 -20.70
N MET A 294 24.27 -14.81 -19.50
CA MET A 294 23.18 -15.00 -18.52
C MET A 294 22.53 -13.65 -18.16
N GLY A 295 23.34 -12.66 -17.76
CA GLY A 295 22.84 -11.33 -17.41
C GLY A 295 22.10 -10.65 -18.57
N PHE A 296 22.65 -10.71 -19.77
CA PHE A 296 22.00 -10.18 -20.99
C PHE A 296 20.65 -10.87 -21.28
N SER A 297 20.60 -12.21 -21.20
CA SER A 297 19.37 -12.97 -21.44
C SER A 297 18.30 -12.63 -20.40
N LEU A 298 18.67 -12.49 -19.12
CA LEU A 298 17.77 -12.11 -18.03
C LEU A 298 17.24 -10.68 -18.20
N LEU A 299 18.12 -9.74 -18.54
CA LEU A 299 17.71 -8.35 -18.82
C LEU A 299 16.70 -8.28 -19.98
N LEU A 300 16.95 -9.04 -21.03
CA LEU A 300 16.03 -9.15 -22.16
C LEU A 300 14.69 -9.78 -21.73
N CYS A 301 14.70 -10.80 -20.85
CA CYS A 301 13.47 -11.36 -20.29
C CYS A 301 12.66 -10.33 -19.48
N CYS A 302 13.32 -9.55 -18.63
CA CYS A 302 12.67 -8.47 -17.89
C CYS A 302 12.04 -7.43 -18.84
N LEU A 303 12.78 -7.05 -19.89
CA LEU A 303 12.31 -6.09 -20.88
C LEU A 303 11.06 -6.61 -21.63
N VAL A 304 11.07 -7.89 -22.03
CA VAL A 304 9.93 -8.52 -22.70
C VAL A 304 8.73 -8.63 -21.76
N ALA A 305 8.94 -9.04 -20.51
CA ALA A 305 7.87 -9.18 -19.54
C ALA A 305 7.23 -7.82 -19.20
N LEU A 306 8.03 -6.76 -19.00
CA LEU A 306 7.52 -5.40 -18.77
C LEU A 306 6.73 -4.87 -19.97
N ALA A 307 7.27 -5.04 -21.19
CA ALA A 307 6.57 -4.63 -22.40
C ALA A 307 5.24 -5.38 -22.59
N ALA A 308 5.23 -6.69 -22.34
CA ALA A 308 4.00 -7.48 -22.36
C ALA A 308 3.00 -7.00 -21.29
N GLY A 309 3.46 -6.66 -20.09
CA GLY A 309 2.64 -6.12 -19.03
C GLY A 309 1.94 -4.81 -19.42
N LEU A 310 2.68 -3.87 -20.02
CA LEU A 310 2.11 -2.61 -20.51
C LEU A 310 1.08 -2.82 -21.63
N LEU A 311 1.32 -3.80 -22.50
CA LEU A 311 0.36 -4.13 -23.58
C LEU A 311 -0.91 -4.80 -23.05
N ILE A 312 -0.81 -5.58 -21.97
CA ILE A 312 -1.95 -6.34 -21.42
C ILE A 312 -2.77 -5.46 -20.45
N PHE A 313 -2.10 -4.70 -19.57
CA PHE A 313 -2.76 -3.98 -18.47
C PHE A 313 -2.86 -2.47 -18.70
N GLY A 314 -2.09 -1.91 -19.64
CA GLY A 314 -2.04 -0.47 -19.92
C GLY A 314 -1.13 0.31 -18.95
N GLU A 315 -1.09 -0.07 -17.69
CA GLU A 315 -0.29 0.53 -16.62
C GLU A 315 0.36 -0.56 -15.75
N LEU A 316 1.48 -0.24 -15.14
CA LEU A 316 2.17 -1.16 -14.24
C LEU A 316 2.06 -0.71 -12.81
N ASN A 317 1.62 -1.63 -11.97
CA ASN A 317 1.57 -1.41 -10.54
C ASN A 317 3.00 -1.42 -9.96
N MET A 318 3.16 -0.68 -8.91
CA MET A 318 4.38 -0.50 -8.15
C MET A 318 5.04 -1.83 -7.70
N VAL A 319 4.23 -2.80 -7.27
CA VAL A 319 4.72 -4.13 -6.84
C VAL A 319 5.22 -4.95 -8.04
N THR A 320 4.63 -4.76 -9.21
CA THR A 320 5.01 -5.48 -10.44
C THR A 320 6.42 -5.14 -10.92
N ILE A 321 6.94 -3.97 -10.61
CA ILE A 321 8.33 -3.62 -10.98
C ILE A 321 9.33 -4.49 -10.20
N GLY A 322 9.02 -4.86 -8.97
CA GLY A 322 9.81 -5.80 -8.16
C GLY A 322 9.95 -7.20 -8.79
N MET A 323 9.10 -7.54 -9.77
CA MET A 323 9.20 -8.80 -10.50
C MET A 323 10.56 -9.01 -11.20
N CYS A 324 11.24 -7.92 -11.61
CA CYS A 324 12.53 -8.05 -12.30
C CYS A 324 13.57 -8.74 -11.41
N ALA A 325 13.64 -8.39 -10.12
CA ALA A 325 14.55 -9.04 -9.17
C ALA A 325 14.17 -10.52 -8.95
N ILE A 326 12.87 -10.81 -8.85
CA ILE A 326 12.35 -12.19 -8.74
C ILE A 326 12.71 -12.99 -10.00
N LEU A 327 12.48 -12.43 -11.18
CA LEU A 327 12.76 -13.08 -12.46
C LEU A 327 14.26 -13.34 -12.67
N VAL A 328 15.13 -12.42 -12.23
CA VAL A 328 16.58 -12.63 -12.23
C VAL A 328 16.94 -13.81 -11.32
N GLY A 329 16.39 -13.87 -10.10
CA GLY A 329 16.64 -14.98 -9.17
C GLY A 329 16.22 -16.34 -9.70
N LEU A 330 15.05 -16.42 -10.37
CA LEU A 330 14.49 -17.66 -10.92
C LEU A 330 15.08 -18.07 -12.26
N GLY A 331 15.32 -17.10 -13.14
CA GLY A 331 15.78 -17.39 -14.49
C GLY A 331 17.23 -17.89 -14.56
N VAL A 332 18.03 -17.60 -13.55
CA VAL A 332 19.43 -18.06 -13.44
C VAL A 332 19.53 -19.57 -13.32
N ASP A 333 18.58 -20.21 -12.67
CA ASP A 333 18.58 -21.67 -12.47
C ASP A 333 18.66 -22.42 -13.79
N PHE A 334 17.94 -21.92 -14.81
CA PHE A 334 18.00 -22.49 -16.16
C PHE A 334 19.38 -22.34 -16.80
N ALA A 335 20.02 -21.17 -16.62
CA ALA A 335 21.39 -20.97 -17.11
C ALA A 335 22.40 -21.92 -16.44
N ILE A 336 22.29 -22.10 -15.14
CA ILE A 336 23.16 -22.99 -14.35
C ILE A 336 23.01 -24.44 -14.78
N LEU A 337 21.77 -24.91 -14.94
CA LEU A 337 21.49 -26.28 -15.36
C LEU A 337 22.01 -26.58 -16.77
N ILE A 338 21.70 -25.70 -17.73
CA ILE A 338 22.09 -25.94 -19.12
C ILE A 338 23.58 -25.75 -19.33
N PHE A 339 24.19 -24.76 -18.64
CA PHE A 339 25.62 -24.54 -18.74
C PHE A 339 26.43 -25.63 -18.03
N GLY A 340 25.94 -26.15 -16.92
CA GLY A 340 26.54 -27.29 -16.23
C GLY A 340 26.61 -28.52 -17.12
N ARG A 341 25.52 -28.82 -17.86
CA ARG A 341 25.52 -29.95 -18.82
C ARG A 341 26.37 -29.66 -20.05
N TYR A 342 26.35 -28.45 -20.59
CA TYR A 342 27.27 -28.05 -21.67
C TYR A 342 28.73 -28.24 -21.25
N GLN A 343 29.10 -27.77 -20.06
CA GLN A 343 30.47 -27.89 -19.55
C GLN A 343 30.88 -29.38 -19.39
N GLN A 344 29.98 -30.21 -18.87
CA GLN A 344 30.23 -31.66 -18.76
C GLN A 344 30.46 -32.29 -20.14
N ALA A 345 29.65 -32.00 -21.15
CA ALA A 345 29.85 -32.52 -22.51
C ALA A 345 31.18 -32.03 -23.13
N ARG A 346 31.59 -30.78 -22.80
CA ARG A 346 32.91 -30.26 -23.19
C ARG A 346 34.07 -31.02 -22.50
N THR A 347 33.92 -31.39 -21.24
CA THR A 347 34.95 -32.21 -20.53
C THR A 347 35.07 -33.64 -21.07
N GLU A 348 33.96 -34.18 -21.59
CA GLU A 348 33.89 -35.47 -22.29
C GLU A 348 34.52 -35.41 -23.70
N GLY A 349 35.10 -34.24 -24.09
CA GLY A 349 35.81 -34.07 -25.39
C GLY A 349 34.91 -33.68 -26.56
N ARG A 350 33.64 -33.40 -26.40
CA ARG A 350 32.75 -33.02 -27.50
C ARG A 350 33.06 -31.61 -28.02
N ALA A 351 33.00 -31.42 -29.33
CA ALA A 351 33.13 -30.11 -29.95
C ALA A 351 31.97 -29.18 -29.54
N HIS A 352 32.09 -27.84 -29.77
CA HIS A 352 31.15 -26.83 -29.30
C HIS A 352 29.69 -27.09 -29.75
N ALA A 353 29.45 -27.31 -31.06
CA ALA A 353 28.09 -27.49 -31.57
C ALA A 353 27.41 -28.81 -31.05
N PRO A 354 28.05 -29.98 -31.04
CA PRO A 354 27.51 -31.20 -30.43
C PRO A 354 27.30 -31.07 -28.92
N ALA A 355 28.15 -30.31 -28.20
CA ALA A 355 27.96 -30.07 -26.76
C ALA A 355 26.73 -29.21 -26.47
N VAL A 356 26.44 -28.18 -27.30
CA VAL A 356 25.21 -27.40 -27.23
C VAL A 356 23.99 -28.28 -27.52
N GLU A 357 24.04 -29.09 -28.60
CA GLU A 357 22.94 -29.98 -28.94
C GLU A 357 22.60 -30.96 -27.83
N GLU A 358 23.62 -31.58 -27.22
CA GLU A 358 23.43 -32.46 -26.08
C GLU A 358 22.88 -31.78 -24.85
N ALA A 359 23.38 -30.57 -24.50
CA ALA A 359 22.87 -29.79 -23.37
C ALA A 359 21.39 -29.49 -23.55
N VAL A 360 20.99 -29.02 -24.74
CA VAL A 360 19.58 -28.73 -25.05
C VAL A 360 18.73 -30.01 -25.10
N ALA A 361 19.24 -31.11 -25.67
CA ALA A 361 18.52 -32.37 -25.74
C ALA A 361 18.22 -32.98 -24.36
N LYS A 362 19.20 -32.91 -23.42
CA LYS A 362 19.07 -33.51 -22.10
C LYS A 362 18.37 -32.59 -21.09
N MET A 363 18.66 -31.29 -21.12
CA MET A 363 18.13 -30.33 -20.13
C MET A 363 16.91 -29.52 -20.65
N GLY A 364 16.73 -29.37 -21.96
CA GLY A 364 15.67 -28.53 -22.51
C GLY A 364 14.25 -28.94 -22.07
N ARG A 365 13.97 -30.24 -21.94
CA ARG A 365 12.68 -30.71 -21.42
C ARG A 365 12.51 -30.39 -19.95
N ALA A 366 13.55 -30.59 -19.16
CA ALA A 366 13.49 -30.30 -17.73
C ALA A 366 13.32 -28.80 -17.48
N ILE A 367 14.04 -27.94 -18.22
CA ILE A 367 13.88 -26.48 -18.17
C ILE A 367 12.46 -26.06 -18.61
N PHE A 368 11.93 -26.65 -19.68
CA PHE A 368 10.57 -26.34 -20.15
C PHE A 368 9.50 -26.67 -19.08
N PHE A 369 9.57 -27.88 -18.50
CA PHE A 369 8.63 -28.29 -17.46
C PHE A 369 8.82 -27.46 -16.19
N GLY A 370 10.05 -27.18 -15.77
CA GLY A 370 10.32 -26.32 -14.62
C GLY A 370 9.81 -24.88 -14.84
N ALA A 371 10.02 -24.33 -16.04
CA ALA A 371 9.44 -23.02 -16.38
C ALA A 371 7.91 -23.04 -16.39
N LEU A 372 7.30 -24.14 -16.90
CA LEU A 372 5.84 -24.29 -16.94
C LEU A 372 5.24 -24.43 -15.52
N THR A 373 5.83 -25.27 -14.66
CA THR A 373 5.38 -25.42 -13.28
C THR A 373 5.44 -24.10 -12.50
N THR A 374 6.56 -23.41 -12.62
CA THR A 374 6.75 -22.12 -12.00
C THR A 374 5.77 -21.07 -12.57
N ALA A 375 5.57 -21.03 -13.88
CA ALA A 375 4.59 -20.14 -14.51
C ALA A 375 3.16 -20.42 -14.04
N VAL A 376 2.74 -21.68 -13.94
CA VAL A 376 1.42 -22.06 -13.40
C VAL A 376 1.30 -21.65 -11.93
N GLY A 377 2.35 -21.84 -11.14
CA GLY A 377 2.42 -21.38 -9.76
C GLY A 377 2.17 -19.89 -9.62
N PHE A 378 2.79 -19.07 -10.48
CA PHE A 378 2.55 -17.62 -10.48
C PHE A 378 1.17 -17.24 -11.05
N MET A 379 0.67 -17.96 -12.04
CA MET A 379 -0.69 -17.76 -12.55
C MET A 379 -1.77 -18.02 -11.49
N ALA A 380 -1.51 -18.85 -10.48
CA ALA A 380 -2.42 -19.01 -9.35
C ALA A 380 -2.69 -17.71 -8.56
N LEU A 381 -1.84 -16.67 -8.73
CA LEU A 381 -2.08 -15.34 -8.16
C LEU A 381 -3.30 -14.62 -8.77
N LEU A 382 -3.77 -15.02 -9.94
CA LEU A 382 -5.02 -14.51 -10.50
C LEU A 382 -6.22 -14.81 -9.59
N LEU A 383 -6.16 -15.92 -8.86
CA LEU A 383 -7.22 -16.34 -7.93
C LEU A 383 -7.29 -15.45 -6.68
N ALA A 384 -6.25 -14.65 -6.44
CA ALA A 384 -6.23 -13.73 -5.29
C ALA A 384 -7.24 -12.57 -5.43
N GLY A 385 -7.71 -12.26 -6.66
CA GLY A 385 -8.71 -11.22 -6.88
C GLY A 385 -8.22 -9.79 -6.59
N SER A 386 -6.91 -9.58 -6.57
CA SER A 386 -6.23 -8.29 -6.40
C SER A 386 -5.53 -7.90 -7.70
N GLY A 387 -5.69 -6.65 -8.13
CA GLY A 387 -5.10 -6.15 -9.38
C GLY A 387 -3.57 -6.28 -9.39
N GLY A 388 -2.90 -5.87 -8.33
CA GLY A 388 -1.45 -5.92 -8.22
C GLY A 388 -0.89 -7.35 -8.24
N PHE A 389 -1.53 -8.30 -7.56
CA PHE A 389 -1.09 -9.70 -7.56
C PHE A 389 -1.36 -10.38 -8.90
N THR A 390 -2.46 -10.04 -9.55
CA THR A 390 -2.78 -10.51 -10.91
C THR A 390 -1.70 -10.07 -11.89
N GLN A 391 -1.33 -8.79 -11.90
CA GLN A 391 -0.25 -8.28 -12.75
C GLN A 391 1.07 -8.98 -12.45
N LEU A 392 1.47 -9.05 -11.17
CA LEU A 392 2.71 -9.70 -10.76
C LEU A 392 2.77 -11.15 -11.25
N GLY A 393 1.69 -11.92 -11.04
CA GLY A 393 1.61 -13.33 -11.43
C GLY A 393 1.75 -13.53 -12.94
N VAL A 394 1.02 -12.75 -13.73
CA VAL A 394 1.06 -12.83 -15.20
C VAL A 394 2.44 -12.44 -15.73
N LEU A 395 3.02 -11.36 -15.23
CA LEU A 395 4.31 -10.88 -15.73
C LEU A 395 5.45 -11.85 -15.40
N ILE A 396 5.47 -12.41 -14.20
CA ILE A 396 6.48 -13.43 -13.85
C ILE A 396 6.25 -14.70 -14.66
N ALA A 397 5.01 -15.12 -14.86
CA ALA A 397 4.72 -16.30 -15.69
C ALA A 397 5.23 -16.13 -17.13
N ILE A 398 4.96 -14.99 -17.76
CA ILE A 398 5.49 -14.67 -19.09
C ILE A 398 7.02 -14.63 -19.04
N GLY A 399 7.59 -13.92 -18.06
CA GLY A 399 9.04 -13.76 -17.95
C GLY A 399 9.78 -15.07 -17.77
N ILE A 400 9.28 -16.01 -16.95
CA ILE A 400 9.93 -17.28 -16.69
C ILE A 400 9.87 -18.23 -17.90
N LEU A 401 8.75 -18.23 -18.65
CA LEU A 401 8.64 -18.97 -19.90
C LEU A 401 9.62 -18.44 -20.95
N VAL A 402 9.72 -17.10 -21.07
CA VAL A 402 10.69 -16.44 -21.95
C VAL A 402 12.13 -16.73 -21.49
N ALA A 403 12.38 -16.75 -20.17
CA ALA A 403 13.70 -17.10 -19.63
C ALA A 403 14.10 -18.54 -19.99
N GLY A 404 13.20 -19.51 -19.86
CA GLY A 404 13.44 -20.90 -20.30
C GLY A 404 13.82 -20.99 -21.78
N LEU A 405 13.12 -20.22 -22.65
CA LEU A 405 13.41 -20.15 -24.09
C LEU A 405 14.77 -19.48 -24.36
N PHE A 406 15.08 -18.35 -23.73
CA PHE A 406 16.31 -17.61 -23.96
C PHE A 406 17.53 -18.31 -23.41
N MET A 407 17.42 -18.99 -22.27
CA MET A 407 18.52 -19.77 -21.70
C MET A 407 18.83 -21.01 -22.53
N THR A 408 17.83 -21.61 -23.18
CA THR A 408 18.08 -22.75 -24.10
C THR A 408 18.57 -22.33 -25.50
N SER A 409 18.53 -21.03 -25.84
CA SER A 409 18.89 -20.51 -27.15
C SER A 409 19.91 -19.37 -27.11
N ILE A 410 19.50 -18.13 -26.78
CA ILE A 410 20.30 -16.89 -26.85
C ILE A 410 21.54 -16.96 -25.96
N PHE A 411 21.45 -17.59 -24.80
CA PHE A 411 22.55 -17.75 -23.85
C PHE A 411 23.81 -18.32 -24.51
N PHE A 412 23.67 -19.29 -25.43
CA PHE A 412 24.80 -19.93 -26.12
C PHE A 412 25.52 -19.02 -27.12
N LEU A 413 24.99 -17.86 -27.46
CA LEU A 413 25.73 -16.86 -28.25
C LEU A 413 26.98 -16.33 -27.55
N PHE A 414 26.96 -16.41 -26.22
CA PHE A 414 28.06 -15.96 -25.33
C PHE A 414 28.99 -17.11 -24.94
N THR A 415 28.76 -18.33 -25.41
CA THR A 415 29.68 -19.44 -25.22
C THR A 415 30.64 -19.54 -26.39
N ARG A 416 31.93 -19.59 -26.12
CA ARG A 416 32.96 -19.74 -27.17
C ARG A 416 33.66 -21.07 -27.06
N GLU A 417 34.20 -21.53 -28.19
CA GLU A 417 35.12 -22.67 -28.23
C GLU A 417 36.41 -22.30 -27.50
N SER A 418 36.51 -22.74 -26.23
CA SER A 418 37.72 -22.54 -25.44
C SER A 418 38.60 -23.76 -25.60
N SER A 419 39.83 -23.54 -26.07
CA SER A 419 40.84 -24.60 -26.21
C SER A 419 41.44 -25.06 -24.87
N HIS A 420 41.08 -24.37 -23.77
CA HIS A 420 41.66 -24.70 -22.45
C HIS A 420 40.84 -25.79 -21.75
N PRO A 421 41.50 -26.84 -21.21
CA PRO A 421 40.80 -27.82 -20.40
C PRO A 421 40.11 -27.15 -19.20
N PRO A 422 38.99 -27.71 -18.70
CA PRO A 422 38.34 -27.18 -17.53
C PRO A 422 39.28 -27.20 -16.34
N ARG A 423 39.38 -26.06 -15.65
CA ARG A 423 40.17 -25.90 -14.44
C ARG A 423 39.65 -26.87 -13.36
N ASN A 424 40.51 -27.39 -12.48
CA ASN A 424 40.12 -28.25 -11.38
C ASN A 424 38.90 -27.72 -10.64
N ASP A 425 37.80 -28.48 -10.71
CA ASP A 425 36.49 -28.09 -10.14
C ASP A 425 36.39 -28.59 -8.70
N TRP A 426 36.86 -27.79 -7.77
CA TRP A 426 36.88 -28.14 -6.36
C TRP A 426 35.46 -28.36 -5.80
N ILE A 427 34.46 -27.64 -6.30
CA ILE A 427 33.04 -27.79 -5.88
C ILE A 427 32.56 -29.20 -6.28
N LEU A 428 32.82 -29.62 -7.52
CA LEU A 428 32.46 -30.95 -7.99
C LEU A 428 33.19 -32.06 -7.16
N TYR A 429 34.45 -31.81 -6.76
CA TYR A 429 35.17 -32.73 -5.87
C TYR A 429 34.46 -32.90 -4.52
N PHE A 430 34.07 -31.82 -3.87
CA PHE A 430 33.33 -31.86 -2.60
C PHE A 430 31.95 -32.52 -2.78
N VAL A 431 31.23 -32.18 -3.85
CA VAL A 431 29.91 -32.75 -4.14
C VAL A 431 30.04 -34.28 -4.39
N ARG A 432 31.03 -34.74 -5.18
CA ARG A 432 31.29 -36.16 -5.37
C ARG A 432 31.60 -36.87 -4.07
N ARG A 433 32.48 -36.30 -3.23
CA ARG A 433 32.80 -36.84 -1.91
C ARG A 433 31.57 -36.95 -1.02
N TYR A 434 30.70 -35.94 -1.06
CA TYR A 434 29.42 -35.95 -0.34
C TYR A 434 28.50 -37.06 -0.86
N VAL A 435 28.26 -37.11 -2.18
CA VAL A 435 27.41 -38.16 -2.81
C VAL A 435 27.91 -39.54 -2.47
N ARG A 436 29.21 -39.80 -2.62
CA ARG A 436 29.85 -41.09 -2.24
C ARG A 436 29.56 -41.44 -0.78
N ARG A 437 29.73 -40.47 0.13
CA ARG A 437 29.48 -40.69 1.56
C ARG A 437 28.00 -40.96 1.83
N THR A 438 27.10 -40.24 1.16
CA THR A 438 25.67 -40.48 1.24
C THR A 438 25.23 -41.82 0.74
N LEU A 439 25.81 -42.27 -0.36
CA LEU A 439 25.55 -43.61 -0.91
C LEU A 439 26.11 -44.76 0.00
N ALA A 440 27.27 -44.54 0.65
CA ALA A 440 27.86 -45.50 1.57
C ALA A 440 27.09 -45.59 2.90
N THR A 441 26.69 -44.46 3.48
CA THR A 441 26.07 -44.41 4.82
C THR A 441 24.85 -43.48 4.84
N PRO A 442 23.77 -43.78 4.08
CA PRO A 442 22.60 -42.90 4.00
C PRO A 442 21.87 -42.78 5.32
N SER A 443 21.84 -43.84 6.14
CA SER A 443 21.19 -43.81 7.45
C SER A 443 21.85 -42.81 8.41
N LEU A 444 23.16 -42.64 8.39
CA LEU A 444 23.85 -41.71 9.29
C LEU A 444 23.42 -40.25 9.04
N ILE A 445 23.30 -39.87 7.76
CA ILE A 445 22.89 -38.51 7.39
C ILE A 445 21.44 -38.27 7.81
N LEU A 446 20.56 -39.25 7.59
CA LEU A 446 19.16 -39.17 8.01
C LEU A 446 19.01 -39.11 9.54
N TRP A 447 19.84 -39.83 10.30
CA TRP A 447 19.82 -39.72 11.76
C TRP A 447 20.10 -38.33 12.30
N ILE A 448 20.78 -37.47 11.52
CA ILE A 448 21.06 -36.06 11.88
C ILE A 448 19.98 -35.16 11.29
N ALA A 449 19.64 -35.30 10.02
CA ALA A 449 18.76 -34.39 9.32
C ALA A 449 17.28 -34.51 9.75
N VAL A 450 16.79 -35.74 9.95
CA VAL A 450 15.37 -35.98 10.30
C VAL A 450 15.02 -35.41 11.66
N PRO A 451 15.75 -35.55 12.74
CA PRO A 451 15.42 -34.93 14.02
C PRO A 451 15.37 -33.41 13.93
N ILE A 452 16.32 -32.78 13.23
CA ILE A 452 16.33 -31.32 13.04
C ILE A 452 15.06 -30.86 12.33
N LEU A 453 14.74 -31.48 11.20
CA LEU A 453 13.56 -31.13 10.40
C LEU A 453 12.24 -31.42 11.16
N LEU A 454 12.19 -32.51 11.91
CA LEU A 454 11.03 -32.92 12.71
C LEU A 454 10.81 -31.98 13.90
N VAL A 455 11.87 -31.56 14.59
CA VAL A 455 11.77 -30.55 15.66
C VAL A 455 11.26 -29.24 15.11
N LEU A 456 11.76 -28.76 13.97
CA LEU A 456 11.27 -27.55 13.33
C LEU A 456 9.81 -27.71 12.87
N PHE A 457 9.45 -28.86 12.32
CA PHE A 457 8.07 -29.13 11.92
C PHE A 457 7.11 -29.13 13.12
N THR A 458 7.50 -29.71 14.24
CA THR A 458 6.70 -29.69 15.48
C THR A 458 6.59 -28.27 16.05
N LEU A 459 7.68 -27.47 16.03
CA LEU A 459 7.65 -26.05 16.42
C LEU A 459 6.70 -25.23 15.54
N ALA A 460 6.63 -25.55 14.24
CA ALA A 460 5.69 -24.90 13.34
C ALA A 460 4.22 -25.14 13.74
N LEU A 461 3.92 -26.32 14.28
CA LEU A 461 2.56 -26.71 14.68
C LEU A 461 2.17 -26.19 16.08
N LEU A 462 3.12 -25.72 16.91
CA LEU A 462 2.83 -25.26 18.25
C LEU A 462 1.95 -24.00 18.25
N PRO A 463 0.75 -24.03 18.86
CA PRO A 463 -0.14 -22.88 18.93
C PRO A 463 0.35 -21.79 19.90
N GLN A 464 1.21 -22.13 20.86
CA GLN A 464 1.80 -21.18 21.81
C GLN A 464 2.74 -20.16 21.14
N LEU A 465 3.24 -20.47 19.95
CA LEU A 465 4.02 -19.57 19.12
C LEU A 465 3.15 -19.15 17.92
N PRO A 466 2.33 -18.10 18.03
CA PRO A 466 1.49 -17.66 16.93
C PRO A 466 2.35 -17.06 15.80
N LEU A 467 1.94 -17.29 14.57
CA LEU A 467 2.46 -16.54 13.44
C LEU A 467 1.71 -15.20 13.39
N ILE A 468 2.41 -14.13 13.74
CA ILE A 468 1.82 -12.78 13.83
C ILE A 468 1.54 -12.27 12.41
N PHE A 469 0.33 -11.78 12.18
CA PHE A 469 -0.02 -11.09 10.94
C PHE A 469 0.04 -9.58 11.17
N ASP A 470 0.92 -8.90 10.46
CA ASP A 470 1.02 -7.44 10.48
C ASP A 470 0.14 -6.85 9.37
N ALA A 471 -1.04 -6.39 9.77
CA ALA A 471 -2.00 -5.70 8.92
C ALA A 471 -1.91 -4.18 9.05
N SER A 472 -0.95 -3.67 9.82
CA SER A 472 -0.83 -2.22 10.04
C SER A 472 -0.49 -1.48 8.74
N THR A 473 -0.99 -0.26 8.60
CA THR A 473 -0.60 0.64 7.51
C THR A 473 0.90 0.93 7.55
N ARG A 474 1.50 0.89 8.74
CA ARG A 474 2.95 1.05 8.93
C ARG A 474 3.78 -0.03 8.21
N SER A 475 3.22 -1.24 8.02
CA SER A 475 3.89 -2.29 7.25
C SER A 475 4.04 -1.96 5.76
N MET A 476 3.28 -0.96 5.27
CA MET A 476 3.33 -0.48 3.88
C MET A 476 4.25 0.73 3.71
N GLU A 477 4.64 1.38 4.79
CA GLU A 477 5.49 2.57 4.79
C GLU A 477 6.97 2.19 4.67
N PRO A 478 7.82 3.02 4.03
CA PRO A 478 9.26 2.84 4.09
C PRO A 478 9.78 2.81 5.53
N LYS A 479 10.78 2.00 5.83
CA LYS A 479 11.38 1.87 7.19
C LYS A 479 11.81 3.20 7.82
N LYS A 480 12.10 4.20 6.99
CA LYS A 480 12.47 5.57 7.38
C LYS A 480 11.55 6.59 6.73
N SER A 481 10.25 6.51 7.01
CA SER A 481 9.29 7.49 6.52
C SER A 481 9.27 8.72 7.41
N ALA A 482 9.63 9.89 6.87
CA ALA A 482 9.51 11.16 7.58
C ALA A 482 8.03 11.56 7.72
N ALA A 483 7.22 11.31 6.69
CA ALA A 483 5.77 11.54 6.73
C ALA A 483 5.08 10.65 7.77
N GLY A 484 5.51 9.37 7.88
CA GLY A 484 5.03 8.43 8.88
C GLY A 484 5.43 8.82 10.30
N HIS A 485 6.67 9.27 10.49
CA HIS A 485 7.14 9.82 11.78
C HIS A 485 6.33 11.06 12.17
N ALA A 486 6.13 12.00 11.25
CA ALA A 486 5.35 13.21 11.48
C ALA A 486 3.91 12.88 11.89
N LEU A 487 3.26 11.93 11.21
CA LEU A 487 1.91 11.49 11.57
C LEU A 487 1.88 10.84 12.97
N ALA A 488 2.85 9.99 13.28
CA ALA A 488 2.92 9.32 14.59
C ALA A 488 3.09 10.33 15.74
N GLU A 489 3.96 11.36 15.56
CA GLU A 489 4.15 12.44 16.55
C GLU A 489 2.88 13.28 16.71
N ILE A 490 2.22 13.65 15.61
CA ILE A 490 0.95 14.39 15.65
C ILE A 490 -0.11 13.57 16.38
N MET A 491 -0.28 12.29 16.06
CA MET A 491 -1.27 11.43 16.71
C MET A 491 -0.96 11.16 18.18
N ALA A 492 0.32 11.19 18.58
CA ALA A 492 0.71 11.01 19.99
C ALA A 492 0.37 12.23 20.86
N LYS A 493 0.46 13.45 20.31
CA LYS A 493 0.26 14.71 21.06
C LYS A 493 -1.13 15.30 20.89
N MET A 494 -1.80 15.02 19.76
CA MET A 494 -3.14 15.52 19.51
C MET A 494 -4.21 14.61 20.12
N PRO A 495 -5.39 15.14 20.50
CA PRO A 495 -6.46 14.37 21.16
C PRO A 495 -7.13 13.33 20.25
N ILE A 496 -6.83 13.31 18.95
CA ILE A 496 -7.37 12.36 17.98
C ILE A 496 -6.48 11.12 17.95
N ARG A 497 -6.96 10.02 18.55
CA ARG A 497 -6.13 8.79 18.74
C ARG A 497 -6.29 7.72 17.67
N TRP A 498 -7.34 7.75 16.84
CA TRP A 498 -7.58 6.76 15.78
C TRP A 498 -8.45 7.31 14.65
N GLU A 499 -8.32 6.66 13.51
CA GLU A 499 -9.05 7.04 12.31
C GLU A 499 -10.56 6.82 12.46
N PRO A 500 -11.38 7.76 11.99
CA PRO A 500 -12.82 7.62 12.02
C PRO A 500 -13.32 6.61 10.96
N VAL A 501 -14.45 5.99 11.25
CA VAL A 501 -15.22 5.25 10.25
C VAL A 501 -15.92 6.24 9.33
N LEU A 502 -15.81 6.04 8.03
CA LEU A 502 -16.42 6.86 6.99
C LEU A 502 -17.81 6.34 6.65
N GLY A 503 -18.80 7.20 6.68
CA GLY A 503 -20.14 6.93 6.13
C GLY A 503 -20.33 7.74 4.84
N ILE A 504 -20.15 7.09 3.68
CA ILE A 504 -20.25 7.75 2.36
C ILE A 504 -21.67 7.60 1.85
N VAL A 505 -22.28 8.72 1.48
CA VAL A 505 -23.64 8.82 0.95
C VAL A 505 -23.62 9.52 -0.40
N ARG A 506 -24.28 8.91 -1.38
CA ARG A 506 -24.56 9.52 -2.68
C ARG A 506 -26.06 9.61 -2.83
N ALA A 507 -26.56 10.78 -3.19
CA ALA A 507 -27.96 11.02 -3.44
C ALA A 507 -28.20 11.46 -4.90
N PRO A 508 -29.40 11.24 -5.47
CA PRO A 508 -29.72 11.65 -6.83
C PRO A 508 -30.00 13.16 -6.96
N ASN A 509 -30.34 13.84 -5.86
CA ASN A 509 -30.63 15.28 -5.81
C ASN A 509 -30.35 15.85 -4.41
N GLU A 510 -30.34 17.18 -4.29
CA GLU A 510 -30.05 17.89 -3.04
C GLU A 510 -31.11 17.65 -1.94
N GLU A 511 -32.38 17.48 -2.32
CA GLU A 511 -33.47 17.25 -1.37
C GLU A 511 -33.33 15.90 -0.69
N GLU A 512 -33.08 14.81 -1.45
CA GLU A 512 -32.83 13.50 -0.88
C GLU A 512 -31.52 13.47 -0.07
N LEU A 513 -30.50 14.23 -0.51
CA LEU A 513 -29.26 14.36 0.25
C LEU A 513 -29.51 14.95 1.63
N HIS A 514 -30.30 16.05 1.68
CA HIS A 514 -30.70 16.69 2.92
C HIS A 514 -31.46 15.71 3.84
N GLU A 515 -32.53 15.10 3.32
CA GLU A 515 -33.34 14.15 4.10
C GLU A 515 -32.51 12.98 4.64
N ASN A 516 -31.62 12.42 3.82
CA ASN A 516 -30.76 11.32 4.21
C ASN A 516 -29.85 11.73 5.36
N TRP A 517 -29.19 12.90 5.27
CA TRP A 517 -28.32 13.37 6.34
C TRP A 517 -29.04 13.79 7.61
N GLN A 518 -30.26 14.28 7.53
CA GLN A 518 -31.07 14.55 8.72
C GLN A 518 -31.40 13.24 9.47
N LYS A 519 -31.80 12.20 8.75
CA LYS A 519 -32.08 10.88 9.32
C LYS A 519 -30.80 10.27 9.95
N ILE A 520 -29.66 10.35 9.25
CA ILE A 520 -28.36 9.86 9.73
C ILE A 520 -27.93 10.61 10.99
N ALA A 521 -27.99 11.95 10.97
CA ALA A 521 -27.56 12.79 12.09
C ALA A 521 -28.43 12.53 13.34
N ALA A 522 -29.73 12.34 13.18
CA ALA A 522 -30.63 11.99 14.29
C ALA A 522 -30.26 10.62 14.86
N HIS A 523 -30.07 9.64 14.02
CA HIS A 523 -29.70 8.27 14.43
C HIS A 523 -28.33 8.23 15.12
N TRP A 524 -27.30 8.87 14.56
CA TRP A 524 -25.97 8.90 15.16
C TRP A 524 -25.93 9.70 16.47
N ARG A 525 -26.82 10.69 16.63
CA ARG A 525 -26.99 11.38 17.91
C ARG A 525 -27.51 10.46 19.00
N ASP A 526 -28.49 9.60 18.68
CA ASP A 526 -28.99 8.56 19.59
C ASP A 526 -27.88 7.55 19.95
N LEU A 527 -27.10 7.09 18.96
CA LEU A 527 -25.96 6.21 19.21
C LEU A 527 -24.90 6.86 20.13
N LYS A 528 -24.64 8.16 19.99
CA LYS A 528 -23.75 8.91 20.88
C LYS A 528 -24.34 8.99 22.31
N GLN A 529 -25.63 9.29 22.45
CA GLN A 529 -26.31 9.37 23.75
C GLN A 529 -26.33 8.03 24.46
N THR A 530 -26.49 6.94 23.74
CA THR A 530 -26.46 5.57 24.28
C THR A 530 -25.02 5.04 24.49
N GLY A 531 -24.00 5.84 24.22
CA GLY A 531 -22.60 5.49 24.43
C GLY A 531 -22.02 4.47 23.46
N LYS A 532 -22.70 4.17 22.36
CA LYS A 532 -22.25 3.22 21.33
C LYS A 532 -21.15 3.79 20.43
N ILE A 533 -21.17 5.09 20.21
CA ILE A 533 -20.13 5.84 19.49
C ILE A 533 -19.64 7.01 20.36
N LYS A 534 -18.37 7.38 20.16
CA LYS A 534 -17.75 8.46 20.93
C LYS A 534 -18.10 9.84 20.39
N TYR A 535 -17.85 10.03 19.10
CA TYR A 535 -18.12 11.27 18.37
C TYR A 535 -18.63 10.96 16.96
N PHE A 536 -19.35 11.89 16.39
CA PHE A 536 -19.70 11.85 14.97
C PHE A 536 -19.71 13.27 14.39
N SER A 537 -19.58 13.34 13.08
CA SER A 537 -19.55 14.59 12.33
C SER A 537 -20.22 14.36 10.98
N THR A 538 -21.18 15.18 10.63
CA THR A 538 -22.00 15.02 9.41
C THR A 538 -22.15 16.30 8.63
N PRO A 539 -22.39 16.24 7.31
CA PRO A 539 -22.73 17.42 6.50
C PRO A 539 -24.17 17.89 6.63
N ALA A 540 -24.97 17.34 7.56
CA ALA A 540 -26.41 17.61 7.66
C ALA A 540 -26.79 19.11 7.65
N ALA A 541 -25.96 19.95 8.26
CA ALA A 541 -26.20 21.39 8.26
C ALA A 541 -25.85 22.10 6.94
N LEU A 542 -24.90 21.53 6.17
CA LEU A 542 -24.46 22.06 4.86
C LEU A 542 -25.20 21.41 3.68
N ALA A 543 -25.87 20.29 3.90
CA ALA A 543 -26.75 19.67 2.92
C ALA A 543 -28.05 20.49 2.86
N LEU A 544 -28.14 21.41 1.91
CA LEU A 544 -29.28 22.33 1.80
C LEU A 544 -30.47 21.67 1.13
N SER A 545 -31.69 21.99 1.61
CA SER A 545 -32.95 21.63 0.98
C SER A 545 -33.52 22.84 0.27
N PRO A 546 -33.55 22.88 -1.08
CA PRO A 546 -34.19 23.95 -1.82
C PRO A 546 -35.66 24.17 -1.43
N ARG A 547 -36.38 23.04 -1.16
CA ARG A 547 -37.78 23.08 -0.73
C ARG A 547 -37.95 23.71 0.64
N LEU A 548 -37.10 23.35 1.59
CA LEU A 548 -37.13 23.92 2.95
C LEU A 548 -36.78 25.42 2.95
N MET A 549 -35.76 25.78 2.19
CA MET A 549 -35.36 27.18 2.05
C MET A 549 -36.49 28.06 1.44
N GLU A 550 -37.20 27.54 0.44
CA GLU A 550 -38.35 28.31 -0.15
C GLU A 550 -39.56 28.38 0.82
N ALA A 551 -39.80 27.29 1.58
CA ALA A 551 -40.83 27.30 2.62
C ALA A 551 -40.52 28.36 3.70
N ASN A 552 -39.28 28.37 4.19
CA ASN A 552 -38.84 29.35 5.20
C ASN A 552 -38.78 30.79 4.66
N ARG A 553 -38.47 30.97 3.37
CA ARG A 553 -38.62 32.26 2.71
C ARG A 553 -40.06 32.75 2.79
N GLY A 554 -41.04 31.87 2.63
CA GLY A 554 -42.47 32.22 2.78
C GLY A 554 -42.81 32.78 4.17
N HIS A 555 -42.16 32.26 5.22
CA HIS A 555 -42.35 32.76 6.59
C HIS A 555 -41.79 34.17 6.81
N LEU A 556 -40.83 34.64 6.01
CA LEU A 556 -40.33 36.04 6.08
C LEU A 556 -41.37 37.10 5.71
N VAL A 557 -42.43 36.70 5.00
CA VAL A 557 -43.50 37.62 4.62
C VAL A 557 -44.23 38.23 5.83
N SER A 558 -44.27 37.48 6.94
CA SER A 558 -44.92 37.95 8.18
C SER A 558 -44.06 38.92 9.02
N ILE A 559 -42.80 39.17 8.62
CA ILE A 559 -41.89 40.04 9.38
C ILE A 559 -41.95 41.47 8.86
N ASP A 560 -42.21 42.42 9.78
CA ASP A 560 -42.06 43.84 9.49
C ASP A 560 -40.61 44.30 9.72
N PHE A 561 -39.82 44.26 8.63
CA PHE A 561 -38.40 44.66 8.68
C PHE A 561 -38.18 46.13 8.98
N ALA A 562 -39.15 47.00 8.64
CA ALA A 562 -39.07 48.43 8.97
C ALA A 562 -39.25 48.65 10.48
N ALA A 563 -40.16 47.91 11.11
CA ALA A 563 -40.34 47.94 12.56
C ALA A 563 -39.14 47.33 13.30
N ALA A 564 -38.62 46.17 12.81
CA ALA A 564 -37.42 45.53 13.37
C ALA A 564 -36.18 46.43 13.32
N ARG A 565 -35.99 47.17 12.20
CA ARG A 565 -34.88 48.12 12.04
C ARG A 565 -34.98 49.28 13.07
N ARG A 566 -36.18 49.89 13.19
CA ARG A 566 -36.40 50.96 14.17
C ARG A 566 -36.18 50.48 15.58
N ALA A 567 -36.72 49.30 15.93
CA ALA A 567 -36.53 48.71 17.25
C ALA A 567 -35.06 48.38 17.55
N LEU A 568 -34.28 47.94 16.56
CA LEU A 568 -32.85 47.71 16.70
C LEU A 568 -32.10 49.03 16.96
N GLU A 569 -32.40 50.11 16.22
CA GLU A 569 -31.80 51.43 16.41
C GLU A 569 -32.13 52.00 17.80
N GLU A 570 -33.37 51.89 18.25
CA GLU A 570 -33.82 52.31 19.59
C GLU A 570 -33.13 51.49 20.70
N ALA A 571 -33.05 50.18 20.53
CA ALA A 571 -32.41 49.29 21.50
C ALA A 571 -30.88 49.51 21.60
N ILE A 572 -30.20 49.79 20.53
CA ILE A 572 -28.76 50.15 20.53
C ILE A 572 -28.53 51.42 21.35
N VAL A 573 -29.37 52.45 21.15
CA VAL A 573 -29.26 53.72 21.86
C VAL A 573 -29.62 53.57 23.37
N SER A 574 -30.69 52.81 23.65
CA SER A 574 -31.16 52.63 25.05
C SER A 574 -30.18 51.84 25.88
N GLU A 575 -29.50 50.87 25.30
CA GLU A 575 -28.51 50.01 25.99
C GLU A 575 -27.06 50.57 25.89
N GLY A 576 -26.84 51.70 25.25
CA GLY A 576 -25.53 52.37 25.22
C GLY A 576 -24.50 51.72 24.30
N PHE A 577 -24.93 50.91 23.34
CA PHE A 577 -24.06 50.29 22.38
C PHE A 577 -23.63 51.21 21.23
N SER A 578 -22.49 50.97 20.62
CA SER A 578 -22.10 51.61 19.37
C SER A 578 -22.87 51.00 18.19
N ARG A 579 -23.38 51.86 17.28
CA ARG A 579 -24.02 51.39 16.05
C ARG A 579 -23.09 50.56 15.15
N ASP A 580 -21.79 50.88 15.20
CA ASP A 580 -20.77 50.17 14.41
C ASP A 580 -20.64 48.70 14.83
N SER A 581 -20.92 48.35 16.10
CA SER A 581 -20.91 46.98 16.57
C SER A 581 -22.09 46.16 16.00
N PHE A 582 -23.09 46.75 15.40
CA PHE A 582 -24.26 46.07 14.84
C PHE A 582 -24.38 46.14 13.32
N VAL A 583 -23.35 46.60 12.60
CA VAL A 583 -23.32 46.65 11.13
C VAL A 583 -23.68 45.30 10.50
N ALA A 584 -23.17 44.18 11.03
CA ALA A 584 -23.50 42.84 10.59
C ALA A 584 -24.99 42.51 10.78
N GLY A 585 -25.61 42.94 11.88
CA GLY A 585 -27.04 42.78 12.15
C GLY A 585 -27.92 43.57 11.15
N PHE A 586 -27.58 44.81 10.86
CA PHE A 586 -28.29 45.60 9.84
C PHE A 586 -28.17 45.02 8.44
N LYS A 587 -26.96 44.58 8.05
CA LYS A 587 -26.71 43.91 6.78
C LYS A 587 -27.53 42.63 6.64
N LEU A 588 -27.65 41.83 7.71
CA LEU A 588 -28.45 40.60 7.76
C LEU A 588 -29.95 40.96 7.53
N LEU A 589 -30.49 42.01 8.21
CA LEU A 589 -31.86 42.49 8.00
C LEU A 589 -32.10 42.90 6.55
N ASP A 590 -31.17 43.66 5.95
CA ASP A 590 -31.25 44.08 4.56
C ASP A 590 -31.27 42.89 3.59
N GLN A 591 -30.42 41.87 3.84
CA GLN A 591 -30.37 40.66 3.04
C GLN A 591 -31.64 39.81 3.16
N LEU A 592 -32.16 39.60 4.36
CA LEU A 592 -33.40 38.87 4.59
C LEU A 592 -34.60 39.59 3.94
N GLU A 593 -34.66 40.93 4.03
CA GLU A 593 -35.69 41.71 3.37
C GLU A 593 -35.57 41.64 1.83
N ALA A 594 -34.37 41.68 1.28
CA ALA A 594 -34.10 41.51 -0.14
C ALA A 594 -34.53 40.14 -0.65
N VAL A 595 -34.23 39.06 0.12
CA VAL A 595 -34.68 37.71 -0.19
C VAL A 595 -36.19 37.57 -0.13
N ARG A 596 -36.86 38.15 0.90
CA ARG A 596 -38.31 38.17 1.02
C ARG A 596 -38.95 38.81 -0.22
N ASN A 597 -38.43 39.97 -0.63
CA ASN A 597 -38.98 40.77 -1.74
C ASN A 597 -38.62 40.23 -3.13
N GLY A 598 -37.86 39.09 -3.22
CA GLY A 598 -37.39 38.53 -4.48
C GLY A 598 -36.33 39.38 -5.21
N LYS A 599 -35.81 40.43 -4.54
CA LYS A 599 -34.72 41.27 -5.08
C LYS A 599 -33.36 40.61 -5.02
N MET A 600 -33.20 39.60 -4.17
CA MET A 600 -31.99 38.77 -4.02
C MET A 600 -32.41 37.29 -4.08
N ALA A 601 -31.81 36.54 -5.00
CA ALA A 601 -31.91 35.09 -5.00
C ALA A 601 -31.21 34.53 -3.75
N ILE A 602 -31.67 33.39 -3.24
CA ILE A 602 -30.97 32.70 -2.17
C ILE A 602 -29.57 32.32 -2.73
N PRO A 603 -28.49 32.78 -2.10
CA PRO A 603 -27.15 32.53 -2.64
C PRO A 603 -26.83 31.02 -2.66
N ASP A 604 -26.31 30.56 -3.79
CA ASP A 604 -25.58 29.27 -3.77
C ASP A 604 -24.28 29.46 -2.95
N TRP A 605 -24.28 28.91 -1.77
CA TRP A 605 -23.18 29.11 -0.83
C TRP A 605 -21.83 28.66 -1.38
N ARG A 606 -21.82 27.70 -2.30
CA ARG A 606 -20.60 27.22 -2.97
C ARG A 606 -19.96 28.27 -3.85
N LYS A 607 -20.79 29.17 -4.40
CA LYS A 607 -20.33 30.32 -5.22
C LYS A 607 -20.11 31.58 -4.39
N ALA A 608 -20.73 31.67 -3.22
CA ALA A 608 -20.62 32.79 -2.32
C ALA A 608 -19.32 32.83 -1.52
N LEU A 609 -18.70 31.70 -1.29
CA LEU A 609 -17.41 31.59 -0.58
C LEU A 609 -16.23 31.92 -1.51
N PRO A 610 -15.36 32.88 -1.12
CA PRO A 610 -14.08 33.09 -1.81
C PRO A 610 -13.24 31.82 -1.84
N VAL A 611 -12.46 31.59 -2.90
CA VAL A 611 -11.61 30.39 -3.03
C VAL A 611 -10.58 30.30 -1.90
N SER A 612 -10.13 31.44 -1.36
CA SER A 612 -9.19 31.54 -0.25
C SER A 612 -9.83 31.32 1.13
N SER A 613 -11.16 31.25 1.22
CA SER A 613 -11.86 31.14 2.49
C SER A 613 -11.49 29.92 3.29
N SER A 614 -11.23 30.08 4.59
CA SER A 614 -10.95 28.98 5.52
C SER A 614 -12.16 28.05 5.71
N TRP A 615 -13.37 28.49 5.40
CA TRP A 615 -14.59 27.68 5.49
C TRP A 615 -14.60 26.50 4.51
N TRP A 616 -13.82 26.57 3.43
CA TRP A 616 -13.67 25.45 2.53
C TRP A 616 -13.05 24.21 3.19
N PHE A 617 -12.26 24.37 4.26
CA PHE A 617 -11.79 23.21 5.03
C PHE A 617 -12.94 22.41 5.64
N LEU A 618 -14.00 23.11 6.05
CA LEU A 618 -15.20 22.45 6.55
C LEU A 618 -16.03 21.84 5.43
N VAL A 619 -16.20 22.57 4.33
CA VAL A 619 -17.00 22.11 3.18
C VAL A 619 -16.31 20.91 2.51
N ASP A 620 -15.05 21.07 2.13
CA ASP A 620 -14.26 20.06 1.44
C ASP A 620 -14.07 18.78 2.29
N ARG A 621 -14.30 18.89 3.60
CA ARG A 621 -14.29 17.73 4.49
C ARG A 621 -15.44 16.78 4.22
N TYR A 622 -16.60 17.31 3.88
CA TYR A 622 -17.83 16.54 3.74
C TYR A 622 -18.28 16.34 2.31
N PHE A 623 -17.95 17.23 1.40
CA PHE A 623 -18.40 17.22 0.02
C PHE A 623 -17.26 16.84 -0.94
N ALA A 624 -17.59 15.98 -1.88
CA ALA A 624 -16.73 15.69 -3.01
C ALA A 624 -16.83 16.80 -4.07
N ALA A 625 -16.06 16.67 -5.16
CA ALA A 625 -16.22 17.52 -6.34
C ALA A 625 -17.64 17.41 -6.93
N ASP A 626 -18.25 16.22 -6.88
CA ASP A 626 -19.68 16.00 -7.07
C ASP A 626 -20.43 16.38 -5.77
N PRO A 627 -21.23 17.45 -5.73
CA PRO A 627 -21.89 17.91 -4.51
C PRO A 627 -22.94 16.94 -3.96
N LEU A 628 -23.38 15.96 -4.73
CA LEU A 628 -24.31 14.92 -4.33
C LEU A 628 -23.60 13.69 -3.71
N LEU A 629 -22.27 13.71 -3.69
CA LEU A 629 -21.43 12.71 -3.01
C LEU A 629 -20.84 13.33 -1.75
N THR A 630 -21.17 12.78 -0.60
CA THR A 630 -20.81 13.33 0.70
C THR A 630 -20.34 12.26 1.65
N VAL A 631 -19.61 12.66 2.71
CA VAL A 631 -19.09 11.76 3.74
C VAL A 631 -19.38 12.31 5.13
N GLY A 632 -19.75 11.43 6.05
CA GLY A 632 -19.76 11.68 7.48
C GLY A 632 -18.73 10.81 8.19
N PHE A 633 -18.35 11.21 9.39
CA PHE A 633 -17.29 10.58 10.18
C PHE A 633 -17.87 10.11 11.51
N VAL A 634 -17.50 8.89 11.91
CA VAL A 634 -17.85 8.32 13.21
C VAL A 634 -16.57 7.87 13.91
N THR A 635 -16.33 8.38 15.11
CA THR A 635 -15.26 7.91 15.99
C THR A 635 -15.85 6.94 17.00
N THR A 636 -15.35 5.73 17.02
CA THR A 636 -15.75 4.67 17.94
C THR A 636 -15.10 4.84 19.31
N ASN A 637 -15.57 4.12 20.33
CA ASN A 637 -14.96 4.14 21.66
C ASN A 637 -13.58 3.47 21.70
N GLU A 638 -13.41 2.45 20.85
CA GLU A 638 -12.17 1.69 20.67
C GLU A 638 -11.85 1.58 19.17
N PRO A 639 -10.59 1.38 18.80
CA PRO A 639 -10.23 1.14 17.40
C PRO A 639 -10.89 -0.14 16.90
N VAL A 640 -11.31 -0.14 15.63
CA VAL A 640 -11.96 -1.30 14.99
C VAL A 640 -10.87 -2.26 14.53
N GLU A 641 -10.57 -3.26 15.35
CA GLU A 641 -9.53 -4.25 15.07
C GLU A 641 -10.09 -5.66 14.81
N ARG A 642 -11.33 -5.91 15.27
CA ARG A 642 -11.94 -7.24 15.23
C ARG A 642 -13.16 -7.27 14.32
N GLN A 643 -13.42 -8.44 13.72
CA GLN A 643 -14.53 -8.66 12.80
C GLN A 643 -15.89 -8.48 13.47
N ASP A 644 -16.04 -8.90 14.73
CA ASP A 644 -17.28 -8.74 15.49
C ASP A 644 -17.63 -7.27 15.74
N GLN A 645 -16.63 -6.42 16.03
CA GLN A 645 -16.82 -4.98 16.18
C GLN A 645 -17.28 -4.35 14.85
N LYS A 646 -16.67 -4.75 13.74
CA LYS A 646 -17.06 -4.30 12.41
C LYS A 646 -18.50 -4.70 12.07
N GLU A 647 -18.87 -5.96 12.29
CA GLU A 647 -20.22 -6.46 12.03
C GLU A 647 -21.27 -5.73 12.87
N MET A 648 -20.95 -5.40 14.12
CA MET A 648 -21.80 -4.56 14.97
C MET A 648 -22.02 -3.19 14.33
N LEU A 649 -20.93 -2.52 13.90
CA LEU A 649 -21.02 -1.20 13.28
C LEU A 649 -21.77 -1.23 11.93
N LEU A 650 -21.60 -2.28 11.14
CA LEU A 650 -22.34 -2.49 9.89
C LEU A 650 -23.85 -2.65 10.11
N ARG A 651 -24.28 -3.11 11.28
CA ARG A 651 -25.70 -3.21 11.64
C ARG A 651 -26.25 -1.93 12.27
N GLU A 652 -25.43 -1.25 13.08
CA GLU A 652 -25.88 -0.11 13.90
C GLU A 652 -25.75 1.25 13.23
N LEU A 653 -24.70 1.49 12.43
CA LEU A 653 -24.47 2.81 11.82
C LEU A 653 -25.39 3.14 10.64
N PRO A 654 -25.76 2.19 9.76
CA PRO A 654 -26.64 2.48 8.64
C PRO A 654 -28.07 2.78 9.09
N VAL A 655 -28.71 3.70 8.38
CA VAL A 655 -30.13 4.03 8.58
C VAL A 655 -30.96 3.31 7.52
N GLN A 656 -32.07 2.71 7.91
CA GLN A 656 -32.95 2.00 6.99
C GLN A 656 -33.47 2.93 5.89
N GLY A 657 -33.34 2.52 4.64
CA GLY A 657 -33.78 3.30 3.48
C GLY A 657 -32.80 4.38 3.01
N VAL A 658 -31.61 4.50 3.63
CA VAL A 658 -30.55 5.41 3.18
C VAL A 658 -29.38 4.60 2.62
N PRO A 659 -29.03 4.77 1.33
CA PRO A 659 -27.86 4.11 0.75
C PRO A 659 -26.57 4.70 1.33
N MET A 660 -25.92 3.97 2.22
CA MET A 660 -24.68 4.36 2.86
C MET A 660 -23.61 3.29 2.67
N THR A 661 -22.41 3.70 2.29
CA THR A 661 -21.23 2.83 2.25
C THR A 661 -20.33 3.16 3.43
N LEU A 662 -20.14 2.19 4.32
CA LEU A 662 -19.19 2.31 5.43
C LEU A 662 -17.79 1.92 4.98
N SER A 663 -16.81 2.73 5.35
CA SER A 663 -15.42 2.56 4.96
C SER A 663 -14.45 3.10 6.03
N GLY A 664 -13.15 3.01 5.75
CA GLY A 664 -12.06 3.44 6.62
C GLY A 664 -10.92 2.41 6.59
N TRP A 665 -9.71 2.83 6.97
CA TRP A 665 -8.56 1.91 6.97
C TRP A 665 -8.74 0.76 7.95
N SER A 666 -9.14 1.03 9.20
CA SER A 666 -9.40 0.00 10.19
C SER A 666 -10.49 -0.97 9.71
N PHE A 667 -11.53 -0.45 9.07
CA PHE A 667 -12.61 -1.24 8.47
C PHE A 667 -12.10 -2.14 7.34
N THR A 668 -11.20 -1.63 6.52
CA THR A 668 -10.59 -2.38 5.41
C THR A 668 -9.65 -3.47 5.93
N LEU A 669 -8.84 -3.16 6.94
CA LEU A 669 -7.91 -4.12 7.54
C LEU A 669 -8.63 -5.33 8.16
N THR A 670 -9.78 -5.11 8.81
CA THR A 670 -10.61 -6.22 9.33
C THR A 670 -11.15 -7.15 8.24
N ASP A 671 -11.34 -6.69 7.00
CA ASP A 671 -11.66 -7.55 5.85
C ASP A 671 -10.42 -8.29 5.32
N LEU A 672 -9.28 -7.61 5.29
CA LEU A 672 -8.06 -8.14 4.66
C LEU A 672 -7.41 -9.28 5.45
N ILE A 673 -7.46 -9.25 6.78
CA ILE A 673 -6.85 -10.28 7.62
C ILE A 673 -7.47 -11.67 7.38
N PRO A 674 -8.80 -11.87 7.52
CA PRO A 674 -9.42 -13.17 7.25
C PRO A 674 -9.28 -13.57 5.78
N TRP A 675 -9.39 -12.60 4.86
CA TRP A 675 -9.22 -12.85 3.45
C TRP A 675 -7.81 -13.36 3.13
N SER A 676 -6.77 -12.74 3.67
CA SER A 676 -5.39 -13.16 3.42
C SER A 676 -5.09 -14.56 3.97
N HIS A 677 -5.62 -14.91 5.14
CA HIS A 677 -5.53 -16.27 5.70
C HIS A 677 -6.26 -17.29 4.81
N HIS A 678 -7.47 -16.96 4.38
CA HIS A 678 -8.22 -17.84 3.48
C HIS A 678 -7.49 -18.05 2.15
N GLN A 679 -6.95 -16.98 1.57
CA GLN A 679 -6.14 -17.04 0.35
C GLN A 679 -4.86 -17.84 0.55
N LEU A 680 -4.18 -17.69 1.69
CA LEU A 680 -2.99 -18.47 2.03
C LEU A 680 -3.31 -19.96 2.01
N ILE A 681 -4.34 -20.38 2.71
CA ILE A 681 -4.72 -21.79 2.82
C ILE A 681 -5.20 -22.32 1.45
N MET A 682 -6.15 -21.63 0.81
CA MET A 682 -6.76 -22.08 -0.44
C MET A 682 -5.73 -22.27 -1.56
N ILE A 683 -4.92 -21.24 -1.83
CA ILE A 683 -3.99 -21.29 -2.96
C ILE A 683 -2.79 -22.20 -2.64
N SER A 684 -2.30 -22.21 -1.38
CA SER A 684 -1.22 -23.15 -1.01
C SER A 684 -1.68 -24.60 -1.09
N THR A 685 -2.92 -24.90 -0.71
CA THR A 685 -3.51 -26.25 -0.86
C THR A 685 -3.66 -26.63 -2.34
N LEU A 686 -4.16 -25.71 -3.17
CA LEU A 686 -4.31 -25.95 -4.60
C LEU A 686 -2.96 -26.21 -5.28
N MET A 687 -1.92 -25.43 -4.91
CA MET A 687 -0.54 -25.63 -5.40
C MET A 687 0.02 -26.96 -4.93
N ALA A 688 -0.13 -27.31 -3.66
CA ALA A 688 0.35 -28.59 -3.13
C ALA A 688 -0.32 -29.78 -3.84
N LEU A 689 -1.62 -29.70 -4.15
CA LEU A 689 -2.34 -30.71 -4.92
C LEU A 689 -1.86 -30.78 -6.37
N PHE A 690 -1.64 -29.63 -7.02
CA PHE A 690 -1.07 -29.57 -8.36
C PHE A 690 0.32 -30.20 -8.42
N ASP A 691 1.22 -29.83 -7.51
CA ASP A 691 2.58 -30.38 -7.41
C ASP A 691 2.54 -31.89 -7.14
N ALA A 692 1.71 -32.33 -6.20
CA ALA A 692 1.53 -33.76 -5.91
C ALA A 692 1.05 -34.54 -7.13
N SER A 693 0.10 -34.00 -7.88
CA SER A 693 -0.41 -34.61 -9.12
C SER A 693 0.64 -34.67 -10.22
N LEU A 694 1.39 -33.58 -10.41
CA LEU A 694 2.47 -33.52 -11.39
C LEU A 694 3.59 -34.51 -11.05
N LEU A 695 3.98 -34.57 -9.77
CA LEU A 695 4.99 -35.51 -9.28
C LEU A 695 4.55 -36.97 -9.45
N ALA A 696 3.27 -37.28 -9.26
CA ALA A 696 2.71 -38.62 -9.50
C ALA A 696 2.82 -39.03 -10.97
N VAL A 697 2.72 -38.07 -11.91
CA VAL A 697 2.91 -38.35 -13.35
C VAL A 697 4.40 -38.47 -13.69
N LEU A 698 5.26 -37.70 -13.04
CA LEU A 698 6.71 -37.68 -13.34
C LEU A 698 7.44 -38.88 -12.77
N TYR A 699 7.09 -39.32 -11.57
CA TYR A 699 7.76 -40.45 -10.89
C TYR A 699 7.03 -41.77 -11.17
N ARG A 700 7.77 -42.76 -11.60
CA ARG A 700 7.24 -44.11 -11.82
C ARG A 700 7.09 -44.90 -10.50
N ASP A 701 7.85 -44.53 -9.45
CA ASP A 701 7.84 -45.18 -8.14
C ASP A 701 7.13 -44.26 -7.12
N TRP A 702 6.10 -44.80 -6.48
CA TRP A 702 5.35 -44.09 -5.42
C TRP A 702 6.20 -43.72 -4.22
N ARG A 703 7.29 -44.45 -3.96
CA ARG A 703 8.22 -44.18 -2.86
C ARG A 703 8.97 -42.89 -3.09
N LEU A 704 9.45 -42.62 -4.29
CA LEU A 704 10.10 -41.36 -4.63
C LEU A 704 9.12 -40.18 -4.61
N TRP A 705 7.87 -40.43 -5.04
CA TRP A 705 6.79 -39.49 -4.90
C TRP A 705 6.55 -39.12 -3.41
N LEU A 706 6.46 -40.14 -2.53
CA LEU A 706 6.24 -39.91 -1.10
C LEU A 706 7.41 -39.15 -0.46
N ILE A 707 8.67 -39.54 -0.78
CA ILE A 707 9.86 -38.83 -0.31
C ILE A 707 9.81 -37.36 -0.66
N GLN A 708 9.42 -37.00 -1.90
CA GLN A 708 9.34 -35.61 -2.36
C GLN A 708 8.26 -34.85 -1.62
N ILE A 709 7.07 -35.42 -1.41
CA ILE A 709 5.99 -34.78 -0.64
C ILE A 709 6.41 -34.50 0.80
N ILE A 710 7.06 -35.49 1.46
CA ILE A 710 7.58 -35.30 2.81
C ILE A 710 8.64 -34.19 2.83
N THR A 711 9.54 -34.15 1.84
CA THR A 711 10.55 -33.10 1.72
C THR A 711 9.92 -31.70 1.70
N LEU A 712 8.89 -31.52 0.89
CA LEU A 712 8.16 -30.23 0.78
C LEU A 712 7.48 -29.85 2.09
N ALA A 713 6.79 -30.81 2.72
CA ALA A 713 6.12 -30.58 4.00
C ALA A 713 7.11 -30.18 5.11
N LEU A 714 8.25 -30.88 5.21
CA LEU A 714 9.30 -30.56 6.17
C LEU A 714 9.96 -29.21 5.90
N SER A 715 10.17 -28.86 4.62
CA SER A 715 10.74 -27.56 4.24
C SER A 715 9.83 -26.39 4.62
N ILE A 716 8.53 -26.51 4.38
CA ILE A 716 7.54 -25.49 4.77
C ILE A 716 7.42 -25.42 6.30
N GLY A 717 7.39 -26.54 6.98
CA GLY A 717 7.38 -26.56 8.44
C GLY A 717 8.62 -25.85 9.02
N ALA A 718 9.80 -26.13 8.48
CA ALA A 718 11.04 -25.48 8.92
C ALA A 718 11.04 -23.97 8.62
N MET A 719 10.47 -23.54 7.47
CA MET A 719 10.28 -22.13 7.14
C MET A 719 9.37 -21.45 8.16
N ILE A 720 8.19 -22.02 8.46
CA ILE A 720 7.24 -21.48 9.45
C ILE A 720 7.89 -21.39 10.83
N ALA A 721 8.59 -22.44 11.27
CA ALA A 721 9.30 -22.45 12.53
C ALA A 721 10.34 -21.33 12.62
N THR A 722 11.12 -21.14 11.56
CA THR A 722 12.14 -20.08 11.49
C THR A 722 11.49 -18.69 11.54
N MET A 723 10.35 -18.49 10.87
CA MET A 723 9.60 -17.22 10.94
C MET A 723 9.09 -16.95 12.35
N LYS A 724 8.51 -17.96 13.01
CA LYS A 724 8.03 -17.84 14.40
C LYS A 724 9.16 -17.53 15.38
N LEU A 725 10.28 -18.23 15.29
CA LEU A 725 11.45 -18.00 16.14
C LEU A 725 12.15 -16.66 15.87
N GLY A 726 12.15 -16.21 14.61
CA GLY A 726 12.73 -14.94 14.19
C GLY A 726 11.78 -13.75 14.35
N HIS A 727 10.56 -13.96 14.89
CA HIS A 727 9.51 -12.94 15.00
C HIS A 727 9.25 -12.21 13.68
N ILE A 728 9.33 -12.93 12.55
CA ILE A 728 9.06 -12.38 11.21
C ILE A 728 7.55 -12.41 10.99
N PRO A 729 6.85 -11.25 10.97
CA PRO A 729 5.41 -11.23 10.80
C PRO A 729 5.01 -11.60 9.37
N LEU A 730 3.82 -12.18 9.24
CA LEU A 730 3.16 -12.28 7.95
C LEU A 730 2.63 -10.90 7.56
N ASN A 731 2.88 -10.50 6.33
CA ASN A 731 2.27 -9.33 5.71
C ASN A 731 1.56 -9.73 4.41
N LEU A 732 0.89 -8.78 3.78
CA LEU A 732 0.08 -9.02 2.59
C LEU A 732 0.87 -9.68 1.44
N LEU A 733 2.17 -9.37 1.30
CA LEU A 733 3.00 -9.90 0.22
C LEU A 733 3.77 -11.16 0.61
N ASN A 734 4.29 -11.28 1.83
CA ASN A 734 5.10 -12.44 2.17
C ASN A 734 4.27 -13.74 2.35
N VAL A 735 2.94 -13.61 2.43
CA VAL A 735 2.00 -14.74 2.23
C VAL A 735 2.25 -15.43 0.89
N LEU A 736 2.69 -14.70 -0.14
CA LEU A 736 3.04 -15.26 -1.45
C LEU A 736 4.30 -16.14 -1.41
N ALA A 737 5.20 -15.91 -0.44
CA ALA A 737 6.44 -16.68 -0.31
C ALA A 737 6.18 -18.17 -0.14
N PHE A 738 5.12 -18.58 0.57
CA PHE A 738 4.76 -19.99 0.75
C PHE A 738 4.53 -20.70 -0.59
N ARG A 739 3.86 -20.00 -1.52
CA ARG A 739 3.57 -20.53 -2.85
C ARG A 739 4.83 -20.61 -3.71
N LEU A 740 5.67 -19.57 -3.61
CA LEU A 740 6.94 -19.52 -4.33
C LEU A 740 7.89 -20.62 -3.88
N VAL A 741 7.97 -20.85 -2.57
CA VAL A 741 8.81 -21.92 -2.01
C VAL A 741 8.30 -23.30 -2.41
N LEU A 742 6.98 -23.52 -2.49
CA LEU A 742 6.41 -24.74 -3.04
C LEU A 742 6.82 -24.94 -4.51
N ALA A 743 6.55 -23.95 -5.36
CA ALA A 743 6.80 -24.03 -6.80
C ALA A 743 8.29 -24.24 -7.13
N ILE A 744 9.20 -23.51 -6.47
CA ILE A 744 10.65 -23.58 -6.74
C ILE A 744 11.28 -24.79 -6.00
N GLY A 745 10.82 -25.05 -4.76
CA GLY A 745 11.35 -26.13 -3.94
C GLY A 745 11.09 -27.53 -4.50
N VAL A 746 10.00 -27.69 -5.25
CA VAL A 746 9.70 -28.92 -6.00
C VAL A 746 10.79 -29.22 -7.02
N ASP A 747 11.27 -28.20 -7.73
CA ASP A 747 12.22 -28.37 -8.84
C ASP A 747 13.55 -29.01 -8.38
N TYR A 748 14.06 -28.64 -7.22
CA TYR A 748 15.31 -29.22 -6.68
C TYR A 748 15.21 -30.73 -6.53
N GLY A 749 14.09 -31.20 -5.98
CA GLY A 749 13.82 -32.62 -5.85
C GLY A 749 13.59 -33.32 -7.19
N ILE A 750 12.86 -32.69 -8.10
CA ILE A 750 12.61 -33.21 -9.45
C ILE A 750 13.94 -33.51 -10.16
N TYR A 751 14.86 -32.55 -10.17
CA TYR A 751 16.16 -32.74 -10.85
C TYR A 751 16.95 -33.89 -10.24
N VAL A 752 17.03 -33.97 -8.92
CA VAL A 752 17.81 -35.04 -8.22
C VAL A 752 17.15 -36.41 -8.44
N LEU A 753 15.83 -36.54 -8.24
CA LEU A 753 15.16 -37.85 -8.27
C LEU A 753 14.94 -38.36 -9.70
N LEU A 754 14.74 -37.50 -10.71
CA LEU A 754 14.68 -37.95 -12.11
C LEU A 754 16.01 -38.47 -12.62
N VAL A 755 17.12 -37.87 -12.19
CA VAL A 755 18.44 -38.41 -12.51
C VAL A 755 18.69 -39.67 -11.74
N TRP A 756 18.31 -39.77 -10.48
CA TRP A 756 18.38 -41.00 -9.67
C TRP A 756 17.73 -42.18 -10.39
N GLN A 757 16.51 -42.03 -10.92
CA GLN A 757 15.81 -43.10 -11.63
C GLN A 757 16.47 -43.54 -12.94
N ARG A 758 17.31 -42.70 -13.57
CA ARG A 758 17.88 -42.94 -14.91
C ARG A 758 19.39 -43.17 -14.90
N ALA A 759 20.01 -42.98 -13.73
CA ALA A 759 21.48 -43.07 -13.61
C ALA A 759 21.99 -44.47 -13.93
N ARG A 760 22.98 -44.52 -14.83
CA ARG A 760 23.76 -45.77 -15.10
C ARG A 760 24.94 -45.90 -14.14
N GLU A 761 25.61 -44.74 -13.91
CA GLU A 761 26.68 -44.61 -12.91
C GLU A 761 26.21 -43.62 -11.85
N VAL A 762 25.56 -44.14 -10.79
CA VAL A 762 24.79 -43.30 -9.82
C VAL A 762 25.66 -42.22 -9.18
N GLU A 763 26.90 -42.52 -8.80
CA GLU A 763 27.82 -41.55 -8.17
C GLU A 763 28.12 -40.39 -9.15
N HIS A 764 28.46 -40.72 -10.39
CA HIS A 764 28.87 -39.74 -11.37
C HIS A 764 27.67 -38.88 -11.87
N ASP A 765 26.56 -39.51 -12.21
CA ASP A 765 25.38 -38.84 -12.74
C ASP A 765 24.71 -37.97 -11.70
N VAL A 766 24.55 -38.46 -10.44
CA VAL A 766 23.97 -37.69 -9.34
C VAL A 766 24.85 -36.53 -8.93
N ALA A 767 26.18 -36.71 -8.83
CA ALA A 767 27.10 -35.61 -8.53
C ALA A 767 27.08 -34.53 -9.63
N GLY A 768 26.93 -34.96 -10.90
CA GLY A 768 26.82 -34.07 -12.07
C GLY A 768 25.60 -33.14 -12.04
N VAL A 769 24.50 -33.58 -11.39
CA VAL A 769 23.26 -32.79 -11.24
C VAL A 769 23.21 -32.09 -9.90
N LEU A 770 23.71 -32.70 -8.81
CA LEU A 770 23.65 -32.07 -7.48
C LEU A 770 24.45 -30.75 -7.41
N LYS A 771 25.58 -30.65 -8.12
CA LYS A 771 26.33 -29.38 -8.20
C LYS A 771 25.51 -28.26 -8.82
N PRO A 772 24.93 -28.38 -10.03
CA PRO A 772 24.05 -27.39 -10.58
C PRO A 772 22.84 -27.06 -9.68
N VAL A 773 22.18 -28.05 -9.07
CA VAL A 773 21.04 -27.85 -8.15
C VAL A 773 21.46 -27.05 -6.92
N ALA A 774 22.61 -27.38 -6.31
CA ALA A 774 23.12 -26.63 -5.17
C ALA A 774 23.45 -25.17 -5.56
N LEU A 775 24.05 -24.93 -6.72
CA LEU A 775 24.34 -23.59 -7.22
C LEU A 775 23.04 -22.84 -7.57
N ALA A 776 22.06 -23.48 -8.19
CA ALA A 776 20.74 -22.91 -8.50
C ALA A 776 20.01 -22.52 -7.21
N GLY A 777 19.96 -23.41 -6.22
CA GLY A 777 19.38 -23.08 -4.93
C GLY A 777 20.07 -21.88 -4.24
N LEU A 778 21.40 -21.82 -4.26
CA LEU A 778 22.14 -20.67 -3.71
C LEU A 778 21.88 -19.37 -4.49
N THR A 779 21.76 -19.42 -5.81
CA THR A 779 21.42 -18.24 -6.61
C THR A 779 19.98 -17.78 -6.37
N ALA A 780 19.03 -18.69 -6.21
CA ALA A 780 17.65 -18.36 -5.86
C ALA A 780 17.58 -17.73 -4.45
N ILE A 781 18.29 -18.31 -3.46
CA ILE A 781 18.39 -17.74 -2.11
C ILE A 781 19.01 -16.32 -2.17
N ALA A 782 20.07 -16.13 -2.95
CA ALA A 782 20.73 -14.84 -3.12
C ALA A 782 19.83 -13.81 -3.84
N GLY A 783 19.12 -14.25 -4.89
CA GLY A 783 18.20 -13.43 -5.66
C GLY A 783 17.04 -12.90 -4.80
N PHE A 784 16.32 -13.81 -4.13
CA PHE A 784 15.25 -13.41 -3.20
C PHE A 784 15.81 -12.69 -1.97
N GLY A 785 16.97 -13.13 -1.43
CA GLY A 785 17.63 -12.47 -0.30
C GLY A 785 18.00 -11.01 -0.60
N SER A 786 18.31 -10.66 -1.85
CA SER A 786 18.57 -9.28 -2.26
C SER A 786 17.35 -8.36 -2.09
N LEU A 787 16.13 -8.89 -2.20
CA LEU A 787 14.91 -8.14 -1.89
C LEU A 787 14.84 -7.77 -0.40
N GLY A 788 15.51 -8.53 0.47
CA GLY A 788 15.64 -8.21 1.89
C GLY A 788 16.37 -6.88 2.16
N LEU A 789 17.15 -6.37 1.19
CA LEU A 789 17.84 -5.08 1.23
C LEU A 789 16.90 -3.90 0.95
N ALA A 790 15.66 -4.13 0.51
CA ALA A 790 14.70 -3.09 0.23
C ALA A 790 14.31 -2.31 1.50
N ASN A 791 14.11 -1.00 1.34
CA ASN A 791 13.57 -0.15 2.41
C ASN A 791 12.07 -0.40 2.63
N ASN A 792 11.35 -0.83 1.59
CA ASN A 792 9.95 -1.19 1.70
C ASN A 792 9.79 -2.50 2.48
N PRO A 793 9.11 -2.52 3.65
CA PRO A 793 8.97 -3.71 4.50
C PRO A 793 8.25 -4.87 3.80
N ILE A 794 7.33 -4.55 2.87
CA ILE A 794 6.55 -5.54 2.13
C ILE A 794 7.47 -6.35 1.21
N LEU A 795 8.30 -5.68 0.39
CA LEU A 795 9.27 -6.32 -0.50
C LEU A 795 10.38 -7.04 0.30
N SER A 796 10.90 -6.38 1.34
CA SER A 796 11.90 -6.95 2.23
C SER A 796 11.39 -8.22 2.92
N GLY A 797 10.15 -8.19 3.43
CA GLY A 797 9.49 -9.33 4.05
C GLY A 797 9.32 -10.51 3.09
N LEU A 798 8.87 -10.25 1.85
CA LEU A 798 8.76 -11.26 0.80
C LEU A 798 10.13 -11.91 0.53
N GLY A 799 11.16 -11.09 0.31
CA GLY A 799 12.50 -11.56 -0.02
C GLY A 799 13.11 -12.44 1.07
N ILE A 800 13.07 -11.99 2.33
CA ILE A 800 13.59 -12.72 3.48
C ILE A 800 12.84 -14.06 3.65
N THR A 801 11.52 -14.04 3.58
CA THR A 801 10.68 -15.23 3.76
C THR A 801 10.93 -16.26 2.66
N CYS A 802 11.03 -15.82 1.39
CA CYS A 802 11.40 -16.70 0.27
C CYS A 802 12.81 -17.28 0.44
N ALA A 803 13.80 -16.47 0.80
CA ALA A 803 15.17 -16.93 0.99
C ALA A 803 15.27 -18.01 2.10
N ILE A 804 14.57 -17.82 3.21
CA ILE A 804 14.48 -18.81 4.31
C ILE A 804 13.84 -20.11 3.79
N GLY A 805 12.70 -20.00 3.11
CA GLY A 805 11.99 -21.18 2.59
C GLY A 805 12.80 -21.97 1.55
N LEU A 806 13.46 -21.26 0.62
CA LEU A 806 14.35 -21.88 -0.37
C LEU A 806 15.60 -22.51 0.26
N ALA A 807 16.16 -21.90 1.30
CA ALA A 807 17.28 -22.47 2.05
C ALA A 807 16.88 -23.79 2.71
N TRP A 808 15.71 -23.88 3.35
CA TRP A 808 15.20 -25.12 3.92
C TRP A 808 14.82 -26.14 2.85
N SER A 809 14.31 -25.72 1.70
CA SER A 809 14.01 -26.62 0.60
C SER A 809 15.29 -27.23 0.00
N LEU A 810 16.32 -26.42 -0.21
CA LEU A 810 17.63 -26.90 -0.66
C LEU A 810 18.27 -27.82 0.38
N PHE A 811 18.23 -27.46 1.66
CA PHE A 811 18.74 -28.29 2.76
C PHE A 811 18.04 -29.64 2.80
N SER A 812 16.70 -29.64 2.76
CA SER A 812 15.90 -30.87 2.78
C SER A 812 16.17 -31.74 1.56
N THR A 813 16.33 -31.13 0.38
CA THR A 813 16.66 -31.88 -0.83
C THR A 813 18.04 -32.57 -0.73
N ILE A 814 19.05 -31.87 -0.24
CA ILE A 814 20.41 -32.42 -0.11
C ILE A 814 20.49 -33.45 1.02
N PHE A 815 19.99 -33.12 2.21
CA PHE A 815 20.23 -33.91 3.44
C PHE A 815 19.11 -34.88 3.80
N PHE A 816 17.92 -34.78 3.17
CA PHE A 816 16.83 -35.71 3.38
C PHE A 816 16.48 -36.48 2.11
N THR A 817 16.15 -35.77 0.97
CA THR A 817 15.66 -36.43 -0.24
C THR A 817 16.67 -37.41 -0.82
N LEU A 818 17.92 -37.02 -1.00
CA LEU A 818 18.94 -37.85 -1.61
C LEU A 818 19.29 -39.10 -0.73
N PRO A 819 19.53 -38.97 0.60
CA PRO A 819 19.75 -40.15 1.45
C PRO A 819 18.52 -41.05 1.56
N ALA A 820 17.30 -40.49 1.58
CA ALA A 820 16.05 -41.26 1.63
C ALA A 820 15.84 -42.08 0.35
N ALA A 821 16.15 -41.52 -0.81
CA ALA A 821 16.10 -42.24 -2.09
C ALA A 821 17.12 -43.38 -2.11
N ALA A 822 18.33 -43.15 -1.57
CA ALA A 822 19.35 -44.19 -1.46
C ALA A 822 18.98 -45.35 -0.50
N LEU A 823 18.12 -45.11 0.47
CA LEU A 823 17.54 -46.14 1.33
C LEU A 823 16.39 -46.90 0.70
N ALA A 824 15.51 -46.17 -0.03
CA ALA A 824 14.30 -46.73 -0.65
C ALA A 824 14.63 -47.73 -1.78
N GLU A 825 15.68 -47.46 -2.53
CA GLU A 825 16.22 -48.36 -3.58
C GLU A 825 17.67 -48.75 -3.21
N PRO A 826 17.88 -49.75 -2.34
CA PRO A 826 19.21 -50.14 -1.90
C PRO A 826 20.01 -50.69 -3.08
N MET A 827 21.17 -50.07 -3.37
CA MET A 827 22.18 -50.61 -4.26
C MET A 827 22.64 -52.01 -3.77
N SER A 828 23.10 -52.85 -4.69
CA SER A 828 23.61 -54.15 -4.33
C SER A 828 24.73 -54.04 -3.26
N VAL A 829 24.80 -54.99 -2.37
CA VAL A 829 25.77 -55.04 -1.25
C VAL A 829 27.20 -54.92 -1.78
N GLU A 830 27.48 -55.48 -2.96
CA GLU A 830 28.81 -55.43 -3.62
C GLU A 830 29.17 -54.00 -4.07
N THR A 831 28.22 -53.26 -4.66
CA THR A 831 28.42 -51.85 -5.06
C THR A 831 28.65 -50.95 -3.86
N ARG A 832 27.96 -51.22 -2.73
CA ARG A 832 28.17 -50.46 -1.48
C ARG A 832 29.56 -50.70 -0.87
N LYS A 833 30.04 -51.96 -0.89
CA LYS A 833 31.38 -52.32 -0.39
C LYS A 833 32.48 -51.69 -1.24
N HIS A 834 32.27 -51.61 -2.56
CA HIS A 834 33.24 -50.97 -3.47
C HIS A 834 33.36 -49.47 -3.23
N LEU A 835 32.21 -48.79 -2.98
CA LEU A 835 32.14 -47.32 -2.66
C LEU A 835 32.69 -47.00 -1.26
N ALA A 836 32.63 -47.94 -0.30
CA ALA A 836 33.13 -47.74 1.05
C ALA A 836 34.65 -48.05 1.19
N GLY A 837 35.20 -48.84 0.28
CA GLY A 837 36.60 -49.29 0.32
C GLY A 837 37.58 -48.48 -0.56
N THR A 838 37.08 -47.56 -1.39
CA THR A 838 37.85 -46.61 -2.20
C THR A 838 37.62 -45.15 -1.70
#